data_414b00e9fd7240da8500d557d612ac9e
#
_entry.id   414b00e9fd7240da8500d557d612ac9e
#
_cell.length_a   1.000
_cell.length_b   1.000
_cell.length_c   1.000
_cell.angle_alpha   90.00
_cell.angle_beta   90.00
_cell.angle_gamma   90.00
#
_symmetry.space_group_name_H-M   'P 1'
#
loop_
_entity.id
_entity.type
_entity.pdbx_description
1 polymer ?
#
loop_
_entity_poly.entity_id
_entity_poly.type
_entity_poly.pdbx_seq_one_letter_code
_entity_poly.pdbx_strand_id
1 'polypeptide(L)'
;WKIFEKYSWDSKIGIGYPIPKVVLQHEPQVTVIPISSDEELKRISQKRNLALRDSDIPVIRQYFLREDVLRERKEVELDLPTDVELEYISQARSDHCNHNTFRGLFRYHNLSTGQKEVVDSLFKTCIEEPTLELMKKKDWVISVLWDNAGVGRFDEDNYYVITGETHNSPSNMEAYGGALTGIVGIYRDPMGTGKGSKLILGMYAYCVGPRDYSGELSPHLHPRRLLDGVIEGVRDGGNKSGVPTPYGLLLFDESYLGKCLVFVTAMGIMPAKIGAESSHKKVTSPGDLIVMSGGRVGKDGIHGVTAASETYSEHTPAGHVQIGDPYTQKKMHDFLLEARDEGLISFITDCGGGGLSSAVGESARFSNGCRVDLDKVPLKYEGLDQWEIWVSESQERMIIAVKPEHLDRFMELSRKHAVESTVIGEYNDSGYLRLDYKGKTCAYVRMDLLKSEFPQWEFDAEWTPPRLRGLAEPVIAEPEDHGSLLKDILARPNICSRNWIARQYDHEVQGGSVIKPLVGRQRDIPSDAAVIRPVLEKKKGIAVSQALNPFYSQIDTYDMVAATIDEAVRKVISVGGDPEHLGGVDNFCWPSVEYDPVENPDGKYKAAQLVRANWALRDYCLAYGIPLLSGKDSMYIDGKVRGPYGERRKISGLPTLLFTVCSVIEDVTKCVTMDVKFPGDLVYVVGETSDELGASEFYQRMGHIGLNVPKVDAKKLFPVYARLARAIDEELVASCHAIGRGGLGVHLALIAMAGELGIDFSLDEVPLVSQLSPYRVLYSESCGRFLVTVSPKNKKAFEQIMAGSPIAPVGKLTEDPFLNITTKGHTILKETIDELKGYWKRPFGDLI
;
A
#
# COMPACT_ATOMS: atom_id res chain seq x y z
N TRP A 1 6.31 -20.00 -34.27
CA TRP A 1 7.62 -20.46 -34.76
C TRP A 1 7.50 -21.29 -36.05
N LYS A 2 6.63 -22.32 -36.10
CA LYS A 2 6.39 -23.10 -37.33
C LYS A 2 5.87 -22.24 -38.48
N ILE A 3 5.09 -21.20 -38.22
CA ILE A 3 4.63 -20.24 -39.22
C ILE A 3 5.80 -19.39 -39.70
N PHE A 4 6.67 -18.96 -38.79
CA PHE A 4 7.86 -18.20 -39.11
C PHE A 4 8.85 -18.99 -39.98
N GLU A 5 9.13 -20.24 -39.61
CA GLU A 5 9.95 -21.14 -40.43
C GLU A 5 9.38 -21.36 -41.83
N LYS A 6 8.05 -21.46 -41.95
CA LYS A 6 7.36 -21.65 -43.22
C LYS A 6 7.47 -20.44 -44.16
N TYR A 7 7.52 -19.23 -43.62
CA TYR A 7 7.46 -17.98 -44.39
C TYR A 7 8.75 -17.14 -44.31
N SER A 8 9.81 -17.66 -43.69
CA SER A 8 11.11 -17.00 -43.62
C SER A 8 11.99 -17.32 -44.81
N TRP A 9 13.21 -17.67 -44.62
CA TRP A 9 14.20 -17.85 -45.66
C TRP A 9 14.21 -19.31 -46.23
N ASP A 10 14.16 -19.46 -47.55
CA ASP A 10 14.45 -20.73 -48.21
C ASP A 10 15.92 -20.76 -48.66
N SER A 11 16.75 -21.50 -47.94
CA SER A 11 18.18 -21.60 -48.20
C SER A 11 18.55 -22.32 -49.51
N LYS A 12 17.61 -23.09 -50.10
CA LYS A 12 17.85 -23.84 -51.33
C LYS A 12 17.75 -22.97 -52.58
N ILE A 13 16.90 -21.96 -52.53
CA ILE A 13 16.66 -21.05 -53.64
C ILE A 13 17.19 -19.65 -53.38
N GLY A 14 17.70 -19.38 -52.18
CA GLY A 14 18.24 -18.07 -51.81
C GLY A 14 17.24 -16.93 -51.80
N ILE A 15 15.94 -17.24 -51.68
CA ILE A 15 14.86 -16.26 -51.67
C ILE A 15 14.22 -16.25 -50.29
N GLY A 16 14.20 -15.07 -49.66
CA GLY A 16 13.39 -14.81 -48.47
C GLY A 16 11.92 -14.74 -48.86
N TYR A 17 11.06 -15.48 -48.16
CA TYR A 17 9.64 -15.24 -48.25
C TYR A 17 9.35 -13.83 -47.79
N PRO A 18 8.54 -13.04 -48.50
CA PRO A 18 8.13 -11.74 -48.01
C PRO A 18 7.49 -11.95 -46.62
N ILE A 19 8.06 -11.36 -45.60
CA ILE A 19 7.37 -11.23 -44.32
C ILE A 19 6.03 -10.56 -44.68
N PRO A 20 4.89 -11.20 -44.42
CA PRO A 20 3.62 -10.54 -44.72
C PRO A 20 3.68 -9.22 -44.00
N LYS A 21 3.62 -8.09 -44.70
CA LYS A 21 3.38 -6.81 -44.08
C LYS A 21 2.08 -7.03 -43.30
N VAL A 22 2.15 -6.97 -42.01
CA VAL A 22 0.96 -6.84 -41.20
C VAL A 22 0.37 -5.49 -41.61
N VAL A 23 -0.48 -5.53 -42.62
CA VAL A 23 -1.30 -4.38 -42.94
C VAL A 23 -2.27 -4.31 -41.76
N LEU A 24 -2.11 -3.31 -40.94
CA LEU A 24 -3.12 -3.00 -39.93
C LEU A 24 -4.42 -2.79 -40.73
N GLN A 25 -5.34 -3.74 -40.63
CA GLN A 25 -6.64 -3.67 -41.29
C GLN A 25 -7.58 -2.66 -40.60
N HIS A 26 -7.13 -2.05 -39.51
CA HIS A 26 -7.87 -1.10 -38.73
C HIS A 26 -7.31 0.31 -38.91
N GLU A 27 -8.14 1.20 -39.42
CA GLU A 27 -7.86 2.64 -39.43
C GLU A 27 -8.46 3.25 -38.17
N PRO A 28 -7.66 4.03 -37.39
CA PRO A 28 -8.14 4.68 -36.18
C PRO A 28 -9.36 5.57 -36.44
N GLN A 29 -10.41 5.40 -35.67
CA GLN A 29 -11.65 6.15 -35.83
C GLN A 29 -12.30 6.49 -34.49
N VAL A 30 -13.04 7.58 -34.47
CA VAL A 30 -13.94 7.96 -33.38
C VAL A 30 -15.30 7.36 -33.64
N THR A 31 -15.86 6.68 -32.66
CA THR A 31 -17.21 6.12 -32.75
C THR A 31 -18.21 7.05 -32.06
N VAL A 32 -19.21 7.51 -32.80
CA VAL A 32 -20.33 8.25 -32.22
C VAL A 32 -21.25 7.29 -31.47
N ILE A 33 -21.63 7.66 -30.26
CA ILE A 33 -22.40 6.82 -29.35
C ILE A 33 -23.89 7.26 -29.35
N PRO A 34 -24.83 6.39 -29.76
CA PRO A 34 -26.24 6.68 -29.63
C PRO A 34 -26.67 6.68 -28.16
N ILE A 35 -27.50 7.66 -27.77
CA ILE A 35 -28.01 7.83 -26.41
C ILE A 35 -29.52 8.02 -26.40
N SER A 36 -30.25 7.27 -27.26
CA SER A 36 -31.70 7.38 -27.40
C SER A 36 -32.45 6.95 -26.12
N SER A 37 -31.91 6.00 -25.37
CA SER A 37 -32.45 5.55 -24.07
C SER A 37 -31.35 5.16 -23.09
N ASP A 38 -31.73 5.05 -21.81
CA ASP A 38 -30.81 4.60 -20.74
C ASP A 38 -30.41 3.14 -20.96
N GLU A 39 -31.32 2.29 -21.43
CA GLU A 39 -31.09 0.88 -21.75
C GLU A 39 -30.09 0.71 -22.90
N GLU A 40 -30.12 1.60 -23.89
CA GLU A 40 -29.15 1.60 -24.97
C GLU A 40 -27.76 1.93 -24.47
N LEU A 41 -27.63 3.01 -23.68
CA LEU A 41 -26.33 3.41 -23.09
C LEU A 41 -25.81 2.34 -22.14
N LYS A 42 -26.67 1.70 -21.35
CA LYS A 42 -26.31 0.57 -20.49
C LYS A 42 -25.76 -0.61 -21.31
N ARG A 43 -26.42 -0.98 -22.42
CA ARG A 43 -25.93 -2.04 -23.30
C ARG A 43 -24.57 -1.70 -23.92
N ILE A 44 -24.34 -0.43 -24.28
CA ILE A 44 -23.06 0.04 -24.82
C ILE A 44 -21.99 -0.03 -23.74
N SER A 45 -22.29 0.42 -22.52
CA SER A 45 -21.40 0.31 -21.37
C SER A 45 -20.95 -1.13 -21.15
N GLN A 46 -21.85 -2.08 -21.12
CA GLN A 46 -21.54 -3.51 -20.99
C GLN A 46 -20.69 -4.04 -22.15
N LYS A 47 -21.05 -3.67 -23.40
CA LYS A 47 -20.30 -4.12 -24.59
C LYS A 47 -18.89 -3.58 -24.65
N ARG A 48 -18.65 -2.38 -24.16
CA ARG A 48 -17.33 -1.71 -24.14
C ARG A 48 -16.56 -1.94 -22.84
N ASN A 49 -17.15 -2.67 -21.91
CA ASN A 49 -16.59 -2.91 -20.59
C ASN A 49 -16.32 -1.61 -19.79
N LEU A 50 -17.23 -0.63 -19.93
CA LEU A 50 -17.23 0.57 -19.12
C LEU A 50 -17.85 0.24 -17.77
N ALA A 51 -17.18 0.53 -16.68
CA ALA A 51 -17.68 0.28 -15.32
C ALA A 51 -18.67 1.36 -14.85
N LEU A 52 -19.63 1.75 -15.72
CA LEU A 52 -20.67 2.72 -15.38
C LEU A 52 -21.82 2.01 -14.64
N ARG A 53 -22.17 2.52 -13.48
CA ARG A 53 -23.35 2.05 -12.75
C ARG A 53 -24.65 2.51 -13.41
N ASP A 54 -25.70 1.73 -13.20
CA ASP A 54 -27.06 2.05 -13.69
C ASP A 54 -27.53 3.44 -13.25
N SER A 55 -27.10 3.90 -12.06
CA SER A 55 -27.37 5.23 -11.51
C SER A 55 -26.66 6.38 -12.23
N ASP A 56 -25.50 6.12 -12.83
CA ASP A 56 -24.71 7.14 -13.53
C ASP A 56 -25.22 7.41 -14.95
N ILE A 57 -25.83 6.39 -15.57
CA ILE A 57 -26.29 6.42 -16.96
C ILE A 57 -27.28 7.56 -17.25
N PRO A 58 -28.35 7.79 -16.45
CA PRO A 58 -29.25 8.90 -16.67
C PRO A 58 -28.57 10.27 -16.59
N VAL A 59 -27.61 10.44 -15.68
CA VAL A 59 -26.87 11.71 -15.50
C VAL A 59 -26.02 12.01 -16.73
N ILE A 60 -25.28 11.01 -17.22
CA ILE A 60 -24.46 11.12 -18.44
C ILE A 60 -25.34 11.45 -19.64
N ARG A 61 -26.42 10.71 -19.81
CA ARG A 61 -27.34 10.91 -20.93
C ARG A 61 -27.99 12.30 -20.91
N GLN A 62 -28.49 12.74 -19.75
CA GLN A 62 -29.09 14.07 -19.57
C GLN A 62 -28.11 15.19 -19.88
N TYR A 63 -26.83 15.06 -19.47
CA TYR A 63 -25.79 16.05 -19.78
C TYR A 63 -25.66 16.26 -21.29
N PHE A 64 -25.51 15.20 -22.08
CA PHE A 64 -25.33 15.31 -23.53
C PHE A 64 -26.61 15.73 -24.29
N LEU A 65 -27.80 15.62 -23.68
CA LEU A 65 -29.07 16.06 -24.26
C LEU A 65 -29.47 17.50 -23.88
N ARG A 66 -28.68 18.17 -23.01
CA ARG A 66 -28.98 19.57 -22.65
C ARG A 66 -28.85 20.47 -23.88
N GLU A 67 -29.77 21.39 -24.05
CA GLU A 67 -29.83 22.29 -25.22
C GLU A 67 -28.58 23.21 -25.33
N ASP A 68 -28.07 23.67 -24.17
CA ASP A 68 -26.84 24.48 -24.09
C ASP A 68 -25.60 23.67 -24.50
N VAL A 69 -25.49 22.42 -24.01
CA VAL A 69 -24.38 21.52 -24.36
C VAL A 69 -24.43 21.15 -25.84
N LEU A 70 -25.60 20.79 -26.36
CA LEU A 70 -25.78 20.48 -27.79
C LEU A 70 -25.42 21.66 -28.70
N ARG A 71 -25.77 22.89 -28.32
CA ARG A 71 -25.41 24.07 -29.08
C ARG A 71 -23.90 24.30 -29.15
N GLU A 72 -23.22 24.20 -27.99
CA GLU A 72 -21.76 24.37 -27.88
C GLU A 72 -21.00 23.28 -28.64
N ARG A 73 -21.48 22.05 -28.58
CA ARG A 73 -20.88 20.89 -29.27
C ARG A 73 -20.98 21.05 -30.81
N LYS A 74 -22.07 21.65 -31.32
CA LYS A 74 -22.23 21.93 -32.75
C LYS A 74 -21.20 22.92 -33.29
N GLU A 75 -20.67 23.82 -32.45
CA GLU A 75 -19.60 24.77 -32.84
C GLU A 75 -18.29 24.04 -33.16
N VAL A 76 -18.09 22.82 -32.63
CA VAL A 76 -16.94 21.94 -32.84
C VAL A 76 -17.28 20.68 -33.65
N GLU A 77 -18.40 20.72 -34.39
CA GLU A 77 -18.89 19.64 -35.28
C GLU A 77 -19.19 18.32 -34.56
N LEU A 78 -19.62 18.36 -33.28
CA LEU A 78 -20.06 17.21 -32.52
C LEU A 78 -21.57 17.33 -32.19
N ASP A 79 -22.34 16.31 -32.54
CA ASP A 79 -23.78 16.25 -32.19
C ASP A 79 -24.00 15.29 -30.99
N LEU A 80 -23.61 14.05 -31.12
CA LEU A 80 -23.74 13.01 -30.08
C LEU A 80 -22.42 12.79 -29.35
N PRO A 81 -22.42 12.17 -28.14
CA PRO A 81 -21.21 11.81 -27.46
C PRO A 81 -20.36 10.84 -28.29
N THR A 82 -19.06 10.89 -28.05
CA THR A 82 -18.09 9.99 -28.67
C THR A 82 -17.67 8.89 -27.69
N ASP A 83 -17.07 7.85 -28.22
CA ASP A 83 -16.45 6.80 -27.39
C ASP A 83 -15.31 7.35 -26.53
N VAL A 84 -14.54 8.33 -27.04
CA VAL A 84 -13.48 9.02 -26.27
C VAL A 84 -14.02 9.68 -25.02
N GLU A 85 -15.18 10.34 -25.12
CA GLU A 85 -15.84 11.00 -24.00
C GLU A 85 -16.40 10.02 -22.99
N LEU A 86 -17.04 8.94 -23.45
CA LEU A 86 -17.56 7.90 -22.53
C LEU A 86 -16.46 7.16 -21.80
N GLU A 87 -15.37 6.84 -22.47
CA GLU A 87 -14.20 6.23 -21.83
C GLU A 87 -13.60 7.16 -20.77
N TYR A 88 -13.46 8.46 -21.06
CA TYR A 88 -13.03 9.45 -20.09
C TYR A 88 -13.93 9.50 -18.85
N ILE A 89 -15.24 9.57 -19.04
CA ILE A 89 -16.21 9.60 -17.94
C ILE A 89 -16.16 8.29 -17.15
N SER A 90 -16.05 7.15 -17.83
CA SER A 90 -15.94 5.83 -17.20
C SER A 90 -14.72 5.76 -16.28
N GLN A 91 -13.53 6.15 -16.76
CA GLN A 91 -12.32 6.15 -15.94
C GLN A 91 -12.48 7.07 -14.72
N ALA A 92 -12.95 8.30 -14.93
CA ALA A 92 -13.13 9.28 -13.87
C ALA A 92 -14.18 8.85 -12.82
N ARG A 93 -15.15 8.00 -13.20
CA ARG A 93 -16.22 7.48 -12.33
C ARG A 93 -15.92 6.12 -11.73
N SER A 94 -14.83 5.47 -12.12
CA SER A 94 -14.44 4.18 -11.53
C SER A 94 -14.25 4.29 -10.01
N ASP A 95 -14.47 3.19 -9.29
CA ASP A 95 -14.27 3.17 -7.83
C ASP A 95 -12.81 3.46 -7.46
N HIS A 96 -11.88 3.02 -8.29
CA HIS A 96 -10.46 3.30 -8.13
C HIS A 96 -10.10 4.80 -8.14
N CYS A 97 -10.67 5.57 -9.11
CA CYS A 97 -10.35 7.00 -9.25
C CYS A 97 -11.20 7.91 -8.36
N ASN A 98 -12.43 7.52 -8.06
CA ASN A 98 -13.38 8.37 -7.34
C ASN A 98 -13.67 7.92 -5.90
N HIS A 99 -13.14 6.77 -5.49
CA HIS A 99 -13.35 6.19 -4.14
C HIS A 99 -14.83 6.10 -3.76
N ASN A 100 -15.69 5.69 -4.71
CA ASN A 100 -17.14 5.71 -4.54
C ASN A 100 -17.62 4.91 -3.34
N THR A 101 -16.98 3.76 -3.06
CA THR A 101 -17.28 2.94 -1.88
C THR A 101 -17.00 3.71 -0.60
N PHE A 102 -15.81 4.29 -0.43
CA PHE A 102 -15.46 5.06 0.78
C PHE A 102 -16.22 6.38 0.89
N ARG A 103 -16.65 6.96 -0.22
CA ARG A 103 -17.51 8.15 -0.29
C ARG A 103 -19.00 7.81 -0.22
N GLY A 104 -19.36 6.52 -0.14
CA GLY A 104 -20.73 6.02 -0.07
C GLY A 104 -21.42 6.32 1.26
N LEU A 105 -22.74 6.17 1.26
CA LEU A 105 -23.60 6.27 2.43
C LEU A 105 -23.84 4.87 2.99
N PHE A 106 -23.50 4.65 4.26
CA PHE A 106 -23.69 3.38 4.94
C PHE A 106 -24.82 3.46 5.96
N ARG A 107 -25.80 2.56 5.88
CA ARG A 107 -26.84 2.37 6.89
C ARG A 107 -26.41 1.25 7.83
N TYR A 108 -25.65 1.62 8.88
CA TYR A 108 -25.15 0.67 9.86
C TYR A 108 -26.25 0.22 10.83
N HIS A 109 -26.33 -1.07 11.08
CA HIS A 109 -27.25 -1.69 12.02
C HIS A 109 -26.54 -2.79 12.81
N ASN A 110 -26.42 -2.63 14.12
CA ASN A 110 -25.95 -3.69 15.02
C ASN A 110 -27.12 -4.59 15.39
N LEU A 111 -27.14 -5.81 14.89
CA LEU A 111 -28.22 -6.77 15.04
C LEU A 111 -28.43 -7.26 16.48
N SER A 112 -27.41 -7.14 17.34
CA SER A 112 -27.53 -7.55 18.75
C SER A 112 -28.06 -6.48 19.68
N THR A 113 -27.71 -5.21 19.44
CA THR A 113 -28.10 -4.08 20.30
C THR A 113 -29.28 -3.29 19.72
N GLY A 114 -29.60 -3.48 18.43
CA GLY A 114 -30.56 -2.67 17.71
C GLY A 114 -30.08 -1.26 17.37
N GLN A 115 -28.82 -0.92 17.67
CA GLN A 115 -28.24 0.38 17.31
C GLN A 115 -28.25 0.57 15.81
N LYS A 116 -28.73 1.74 15.37
CA LYS A 116 -28.71 2.16 13.95
C LYS A 116 -27.98 3.48 13.83
N GLU A 117 -27.16 3.61 12.79
CA GLU A 117 -26.40 4.83 12.49
C GLU A 117 -26.28 4.99 10.98
N VAL A 118 -26.34 6.21 10.49
CA VAL A 118 -26.07 6.52 9.09
C VAL A 118 -24.71 7.20 9.02
N VAL A 119 -23.79 6.61 8.29
CA VAL A 119 -22.44 7.14 8.04
C VAL A 119 -22.40 7.67 6.63
N ASP A 120 -22.36 8.99 6.50
CA ASP A 120 -22.24 9.66 5.21
C ASP A 120 -20.77 9.89 4.88
N SER A 121 -20.26 9.09 3.97
CA SER A 121 -18.86 9.07 3.54
C SER A 121 -17.85 8.67 4.64
N LEU A 122 -17.36 7.45 4.57
CA LEU A 122 -16.24 6.99 5.41
C LEU A 122 -14.99 7.84 5.17
N PHE A 123 -14.71 8.19 3.91
CA PHE A 123 -13.58 9.05 3.55
C PHE A 123 -13.65 10.38 4.29
N LYS A 124 -14.79 11.07 4.24
CA LYS A 124 -14.95 12.36 4.88
C LYS A 124 -14.86 12.27 6.41
N THR A 125 -15.65 11.36 7.00
CA THR A 125 -15.85 11.31 8.46
C THR A 125 -14.72 10.62 9.23
N CYS A 126 -14.00 9.69 8.56
CA CYS A 126 -12.98 8.88 9.23
C CYS A 126 -11.54 9.15 8.76
N ILE A 127 -11.36 9.78 7.59
CA ILE A 127 -10.03 10.07 7.02
C ILE A 127 -9.80 11.57 6.94
N GLU A 128 -10.64 12.31 6.18
CA GLU A 128 -10.42 13.72 5.87
C GLU A 128 -10.56 14.61 7.13
N GLU A 129 -11.73 14.59 7.80
CA GLU A 129 -12.00 15.45 8.97
C GLU A 129 -10.97 15.24 10.10
N PRO A 130 -10.64 14.01 10.55
CA PRO A 130 -9.65 13.79 11.58
C PRO A 130 -8.24 14.26 11.16
N THR A 131 -7.86 14.03 9.89
CA THR A 131 -6.56 14.46 9.37
C THR A 131 -6.45 15.99 9.36
N LEU A 132 -7.48 16.69 8.90
CA LEU A 132 -7.52 18.16 8.89
C LEU A 132 -7.57 18.75 10.31
N GLU A 133 -8.18 18.05 11.28
CA GLU A 133 -8.11 18.44 12.69
C GLU A 133 -6.68 18.35 13.23
N LEU A 134 -6.00 17.25 12.95
CA LEU A 134 -4.60 17.03 13.39
C LEU A 134 -3.63 17.98 12.68
N MET A 135 -3.83 18.26 11.41
CA MET A 135 -3.02 19.23 10.65
C MET A 135 -3.00 20.62 11.29
N LYS A 136 -4.10 21.05 11.92
CA LYS A 136 -4.13 22.32 12.66
C LYS A 136 -3.25 22.34 13.91
N LYS A 137 -2.89 21.15 14.44
CA LYS A 137 -2.12 20.96 15.68
C LYS A 137 -0.66 20.58 15.41
N LYS A 138 -0.36 20.05 14.22
CA LYS A 138 0.94 19.53 13.81
C LYS A 138 1.51 20.38 12.68
N ASP A 139 2.38 21.33 13.00
CA ASP A 139 2.95 22.30 12.05
C ASP A 139 3.89 21.69 11.00
N TRP A 140 4.33 20.44 11.23
CA TRP A 140 5.16 19.70 10.30
C TRP A 140 4.35 19.08 9.14
N VAL A 141 3.01 19.01 9.23
CA VAL A 141 2.15 18.55 8.13
C VAL A 141 1.99 19.69 7.13
N ILE A 142 2.55 19.53 5.93
CA ILE A 142 2.61 20.58 4.92
C ILE A 142 1.42 20.51 3.96
N SER A 143 1.10 19.28 3.47
CA SER A 143 0.02 19.08 2.50
C SER A 143 -0.47 17.64 2.54
N VAL A 144 -1.80 17.46 2.46
CA VAL A 144 -2.45 16.14 2.49
C VAL A 144 -3.70 16.12 1.61
N LEU A 145 -4.09 14.93 1.13
CA LEU A 145 -5.39 14.61 0.54
C LEU A 145 -5.75 15.35 -0.77
N TRP A 146 -4.78 15.89 -1.51
CA TRP A 146 -5.07 16.53 -2.80
C TRP A 146 -4.02 16.26 -3.91
N ASP A 147 -2.84 15.85 -3.55
CA ASP A 147 -1.73 15.54 -4.47
C ASP A 147 -1.46 14.03 -4.49
N ASN A 148 -0.58 13.55 -5.34
CA ASN A 148 -0.20 12.13 -5.47
C ASN A 148 0.30 11.53 -4.15
N ALA A 149 0.96 12.33 -3.30
CA ALA A 149 1.44 11.90 -1.98
C ALA A 149 1.25 12.99 -0.93
N GLY A 150 1.21 12.60 0.35
CA GLY A 150 1.23 13.53 1.46
C GLY A 150 2.63 14.09 1.72
N VAL A 151 2.69 15.33 2.18
CA VAL A 151 3.92 16.09 2.38
C VAL A 151 4.10 16.43 3.86
N GLY A 152 5.23 16.01 4.45
CA GLY A 152 5.64 16.37 5.80
C GLY A 152 6.97 17.15 5.79
N ARG A 153 7.21 17.95 6.82
CA ARG A 153 8.47 18.66 7.00
C ARG A 153 9.53 17.69 7.54
N PHE A 154 10.62 17.54 6.80
CA PHE A 154 11.80 16.85 7.31
C PHE A 154 12.65 17.80 8.18
N ASP A 155 12.97 18.97 7.63
CA ASP A 155 13.67 20.07 8.31
C ASP A 155 13.32 21.42 7.64
N GLU A 156 14.06 22.48 7.96
CA GLU A 156 13.82 23.81 7.39
C GLU A 156 14.05 23.87 5.87
N ASP A 157 14.96 23.02 5.36
CA ASP A 157 15.37 23.01 3.96
C ASP A 157 14.64 21.97 3.11
N ASN A 158 14.03 20.95 3.74
CA ASN A 158 13.52 19.77 3.05
C ASN A 158 12.14 19.33 3.54
N TYR A 159 11.33 18.87 2.59
CA TYR A 159 10.09 18.14 2.84
C TYR A 159 10.26 16.67 2.42
N TYR A 160 9.69 15.75 3.20
CA TYR A 160 9.49 14.38 2.75
C TYR A 160 8.09 14.19 2.21
N VAL A 161 7.94 13.23 1.32
CA VAL A 161 6.65 12.79 0.78
C VAL A 161 6.49 11.29 0.99
N ILE A 162 5.27 10.84 1.22
CA ILE A 162 4.97 9.42 1.42
C ILE A 162 3.60 9.07 0.83
N THR A 163 3.51 7.90 0.21
CA THR A 163 2.28 7.35 -0.33
C THR A 163 2.29 5.83 -0.32
N GLY A 164 1.11 5.22 -0.46
CA GLY A 164 0.93 3.78 -0.54
C GLY A 164 -0.08 3.40 -1.61
N GLU A 165 0.13 2.27 -2.27
CA GLU A 165 -0.73 1.73 -3.32
C GLU A 165 -0.81 0.20 -3.22
N THR A 166 -1.72 -0.41 -3.97
CA THR A 166 -1.82 -1.85 -4.15
C THR A 166 -1.82 -2.24 -5.63
N HIS A 167 -1.28 -3.39 -5.93
CA HIS A 167 -1.28 -3.92 -7.29
C HIS A 167 -1.74 -5.40 -7.31
N ASN A 168 -2.93 -5.63 -6.76
CA ASN A 168 -3.47 -6.97 -6.46
C ASN A 168 -3.87 -7.73 -7.72
N SER A 169 -4.85 -7.22 -8.48
CA SER A 169 -5.38 -7.87 -9.68
C SER A 169 -4.32 -8.07 -10.77
N PRO A 170 -3.52 -7.06 -11.14
CA PRO A 170 -2.47 -7.26 -12.13
C PRO A 170 -1.44 -8.33 -11.71
N SER A 171 -1.03 -8.34 -10.43
CA SER A 171 -0.10 -9.37 -9.93
C SER A 171 -0.71 -10.77 -9.90
N ASN A 172 -2.02 -10.86 -9.71
CA ASN A 172 -2.73 -12.13 -9.73
C ASN A 172 -2.86 -12.71 -11.15
N MET A 173 -2.92 -11.85 -12.18
CA MET A 173 -2.96 -12.23 -13.60
C MET A 173 -1.56 -12.57 -14.15
N GLU A 174 -0.59 -11.71 -13.90
CA GLU A 174 0.81 -11.86 -14.29
C GLU A 174 1.71 -11.38 -13.15
N ALA A 175 2.25 -12.31 -12.38
CA ALA A 175 2.86 -12.03 -11.09
C ALA A 175 4.08 -11.11 -11.16
N TYR A 176 4.98 -11.32 -12.12
CA TYR A 176 6.19 -10.52 -12.30
C TYR A 176 5.87 -9.11 -12.79
N GLY A 177 5.23 -8.99 -13.95
CA GLY A 177 4.95 -7.70 -14.57
C GLY A 177 3.96 -6.86 -13.75
N GLY A 178 2.93 -7.50 -13.16
CA GLY A 178 2.00 -6.84 -12.28
C GLY A 178 2.67 -6.27 -11.03
N ALA A 179 3.53 -7.03 -10.37
CA ALA A 179 4.24 -6.57 -9.18
C ALA A 179 5.34 -5.55 -9.49
N LEU A 180 6.06 -5.74 -10.60
CA LEU A 180 7.05 -4.78 -11.09
C LEU A 180 6.39 -3.43 -11.38
N THR A 181 5.25 -3.43 -12.07
CA THR A 181 4.49 -2.21 -12.32
C THR A 181 3.97 -1.60 -11.03
N GLY A 182 3.57 -2.41 -10.04
CA GLY A 182 3.16 -1.93 -8.74
C GLY A 182 4.21 -1.04 -8.08
N ILE A 183 5.46 -1.51 -7.98
CA ILE A 183 6.53 -0.75 -7.33
C ILE A 183 7.02 0.43 -8.19
N VAL A 184 7.17 0.29 -9.51
CA VAL A 184 7.57 1.44 -10.35
C VAL A 184 6.42 2.43 -10.51
N GLY A 185 5.16 1.97 -10.44
CA GLY A 185 3.98 2.81 -10.41
C GLY A 185 3.95 3.73 -9.21
N ILE A 186 4.06 3.16 -7.98
CA ILE A 186 4.06 3.96 -6.75
C ILE A 186 5.25 4.94 -6.69
N TYR A 187 6.36 4.67 -7.35
CA TYR A 187 7.48 5.60 -7.40
C TYR A 187 7.15 6.89 -8.14
N ARG A 188 6.21 6.84 -9.10
CA ARG A 188 5.80 8.04 -9.84
C ARG A 188 4.99 9.02 -8.99
N ASP A 189 4.30 8.56 -7.95
CA ASP A 189 3.55 9.45 -7.07
C ASP A 189 4.46 10.46 -6.34
N PRO A 190 5.53 10.04 -5.61
CA PRO A 190 6.49 11.00 -5.08
C PRO A 190 7.15 11.86 -6.18
N MET A 191 7.45 11.27 -7.36
CA MET A 191 8.00 12.03 -8.49
C MET A 191 7.02 13.11 -8.99
N GLY A 192 5.71 12.86 -8.92
CA GLY A 192 4.64 13.77 -9.32
C GLY A 192 4.15 14.71 -8.22
N THR A 193 4.62 14.55 -6.98
CA THR A 193 4.15 15.36 -5.86
C THR A 193 4.83 16.73 -5.81
N GLY A 194 4.03 17.78 -5.65
CA GLY A 194 4.52 19.14 -5.71
C GLY A 194 5.17 19.44 -7.07
N LYS A 195 6.41 19.91 -7.05
CA LYS A 195 7.24 20.10 -8.25
C LYS A 195 8.21 18.93 -8.51
N GLY A 196 8.03 17.82 -7.80
CA GLY A 196 8.79 16.59 -7.90
C GLY A 196 9.74 16.33 -6.75
N SER A 197 9.85 15.07 -6.32
CA SER A 197 10.76 14.66 -5.25
C SER A 197 11.73 13.57 -5.68
N LYS A 198 12.91 13.53 -5.03
CA LYS A 198 13.88 12.45 -5.15
C LYS A 198 13.40 11.25 -4.35
N LEU A 199 13.28 10.09 -4.97
CA LEU A 199 12.93 8.83 -4.30
C LEU A 199 14.01 8.43 -3.29
N ILE A 200 13.62 8.06 -2.08
CA ILE A 200 14.53 7.69 -0.98
C ILE A 200 14.31 6.28 -0.45
N LEU A 201 13.13 5.72 -0.63
CA LEU A 201 12.86 4.30 -0.34
C LEU A 201 11.60 3.80 -1.03
N GLY A 202 11.55 2.47 -1.21
CA GLY A 202 10.34 1.70 -1.48
C GLY A 202 10.16 0.62 -0.41
N MET A 203 8.92 0.18 -0.17
CA MET A 203 8.60 -0.93 0.74
C MET A 203 7.52 -1.81 0.12
N TYR A 204 7.38 -3.01 0.65
CA TYR A 204 6.39 -3.99 0.20
C TYR A 204 5.68 -4.67 1.36
N ALA A 205 4.47 -5.16 1.09
CA ALA A 205 3.83 -6.16 1.92
C ALA A 205 2.99 -7.10 1.05
N TYR A 206 3.12 -8.40 1.27
CA TYR A 206 2.43 -9.41 0.48
C TYR A 206 1.52 -10.24 1.37
N CYS A 207 0.27 -10.49 0.91
CA CYS A 207 -0.61 -11.50 1.46
C CYS A 207 -0.96 -12.48 0.34
N VAL A 208 -0.58 -13.75 0.52
CA VAL A 208 -0.68 -14.78 -0.53
C VAL A 208 -1.19 -16.10 0.04
N GLY A 209 -1.68 -16.98 -0.82
CA GLY A 209 -2.03 -18.34 -0.43
C GLY A 209 -0.82 -19.12 0.08
N PRO A 210 -1.03 -20.23 0.84
CA PRO A 210 0.06 -21.08 1.31
C PRO A 210 0.94 -21.56 0.15
N ARG A 211 2.28 -21.45 0.31
CA ARG A 211 3.25 -21.81 -0.73
C ARG A 211 3.21 -23.30 -1.10
N ASP A 212 2.86 -24.13 -0.15
CA ASP A 212 2.72 -25.58 -0.26
C ASP A 212 1.29 -26.05 -0.54
N TYR A 213 0.42 -25.14 -1.01
CA TYR A 213 -0.94 -25.49 -1.39
C TYR A 213 -0.94 -26.65 -2.39
N SER A 214 -1.65 -27.74 -2.08
CA SER A 214 -1.66 -28.98 -2.88
C SER A 214 -2.78 -29.04 -3.92
N GLY A 215 -3.72 -28.06 -3.91
CA GLY A 215 -4.84 -28.00 -4.84
C GLY A 215 -4.48 -27.32 -6.15
N GLU A 216 -5.29 -27.56 -7.18
CA GLU A 216 -5.24 -26.82 -8.43
C GLU A 216 -6.27 -25.69 -8.41
N LEU A 217 -5.91 -24.54 -8.98
CA LEU A 217 -6.77 -23.37 -9.11
C LEU A 217 -6.74 -22.87 -10.55
N SER A 218 -7.87 -22.54 -11.11
CA SER A 218 -8.00 -21.95 -12.44
C SER A 218 -8.94 -20.73 -12.36
N PRO A 219 -8.61 -19.61 -12.95
CA PRO A 219 -7.46 -19.28 -13.82
C PRO A 219 -6.19 -18.84 -13.06
N HIS A 220 -6.19 -18.96 -11.73
CA HIS A 220 -5.16 -18.40 -10.86
C HIS A 220 -3.83 -19.15 -10.96
N LEU A 221 -2.74 -18.42 -10.77
CA LEU A 221 -1.42 -19.01 -10.63
C LEU A 221 -1.33 -19.77 -9.29
N HIS A 222 -0.60 -20.88 -9.27
CA HIS A 222 -0.28 -21.56 -8.02
C HIS A 222 0.44 -20.60 -7.06
N PRO A 223 0.08 -20.55 -5.75
CA PRO A 223 0.62 -19.57 -4.80
C PRO A 223 2.14 -19.47 -4.77
N ARG A 224 2.85 -20.58 -4.91
CA ARG A 224 4.32 -20.60 -5.00
C ARG A 224 4.82 -19.80 -6.19
N ARG A 225 4.29 -20.07 -7.40
CA ARG A 225 4.69 -19.37 -8.63
C ARG A 225 4.31 -17.90 -8.58
N LEU A 226 3.14 -17.60 -8.01
CA LEU A 226 2.67 -16.23 -7.83
C LEU A 226 3.62 -15.46 -6.91
N LEU A 227 3.96 -16.03 -5.75
CA LEU A 227 4.85 -15.39 -4.79
C LEU A 227 6.26 -15.17 -5.37
N ASP A 228 6.84 -16.18 -6.05
CA ASP A 228 8.15 -16.07 -6.66
C ASP A 228 8.18 -14.93 -7.69
N GLY A 229 7.14 -14.83 -8.55
CA GLY A 229 7.03 -13.76 -9.54
C GLY A 229 6.82 -12.37 -8.92
N VAL A 230 6.00 -12.26 -7.87
CA VAL A 230 5.78 -11.00 -7.15
C VAL A 230 7.08 -10.50 -6.50
N ILE A 231 7.81 -11.38 -5.82
CA ILE A 231 9.11 -11.02 -5.21
C ILE A 231 10.09 -10.55 -6.27
N GLU A 232 10.19 -11.26 -7.38
CA GLU A 232 11.08 -10.93 -8.49
C GLU A 232 10.70 -9.59 -9.15
N GLY A 233 9.43 -9.35 -9.38
CA GLY A 233 8.93 -8.10 -9.96
C GLY A 233 9.26 -6.87 -9.11
N VAL A 234 8.97 -6.92 -7.81
CA VAL A 234 9.29 -5.82 -6.89
C VAL A 234 10.81 -5.65 -6.74
N ARG A 235 11.58 -6.75 -6.68
CA ARG A 235 13.04 -6.71 -6.68
C ARG A 235 13.56 -5.94 -7.88
N ASP A 236 13.17 -6.35 -9.08
CA ASP A 236 13.67 -5.78 -10.33
C ASP A 236 13.23 -4.31 -10.48
N GLY A 237 11.99 -3.99 -10.11
CA GLY A 237 11.50 -2.62 -10.11
C GLY A 237 12.29 -1.69 -9.18
N GLY A 238 12.52 -2.10 -7.94
CA GLY A 238 13.28 -1.34 -6.94
C GLY A 238 14.76 -1.25 -7.26
N ASN A 239 15.42 -2.40 -7.45
CA ASN A 239 16.87 -2.47 -7.66
C ASN A 239 17.30 -1.74 -8.94
N LYS A 240 16.58 -1.93 -10.05
CA LYS A 240 16.88 -1.26 -11.32
C LYS A 240 16.58 0.24 -11.32
N SER A 241 15.71 0.69 -10.44
CA SER A 241 15.44 2.12 -10.21
C SER A 241 16.48 2.78 -9.29
N GLY A 242 17.35 2.00 -8.65
CA GLY A 242 18.31 2.51 -7.66
C GLY A 242 17.66 3.10 -6.42
N VAL A 243 16.51 2.55 -6.03
CA VAL A 243 15.73 2.95 -4.84
C VAL A 243 15.87 1.87 -3.78
N PRO A 244 16.30 2.20 -2.54
CA PRO A 244 16.47 1.20 -1.49
C PRO A 244 15.12 0.64 -1.04
N THR A 245 15.07 -0.67 -0.77
CA THR A 245 13.92 -1.38 -0.20
C THR A 245 14.26 -1.87 1.22
N PRO A 246 14.16 -1.02 2.24
CA PRO A 246 14.70 -1.30 3.57
C PRO A 246 13.74 -2.04 4.50
N TYR A 247 12.50 -2.30 4.08
CA TYR A 247 11.49 -2.94 4.91
C TYR A 247 10.44 -3.67 4.06
N GLY A 248 9.88 -4.76 4.60
CA GLY A 248 8.77 -5.45 3.97
C GLY A 248 8.15 -6.54 4.86
N LEU A 249 6.91 -6.94 4.51
CA LEU A 249 6.11 -7.93 5.22
C LEU A 249 5.63 -9.03 4.26
N LEU A 250 5.36 -10.22 4.82
CA LEU A 250 4.77 -11.34 4.09
C LEU A 250 3.85 -12.14 5.02
N LEU A 251 2.61 -12.37 4.60
CA LEU A 251 1.63 -13.22 5.26
C LEU A 251 1.09 -14.31 4.32
N PHE A 252 0.76 -15.45 4.89
CA PHE A 252 0.14 -16.58 4.21
C PHE A 252 -1.22 -16.90 4.82
N ASP A 253 -2.24 -17.02 3.98
CA ASP A 253 -3.56 -17.52 4.35
C ASP A 253 -4.33 -18.04 3.12
N GLU A 254 -5.15 -19.08 3.30
CA GLU A 254 -5.95 -19.65 2.20
C GLU A 254 -6.98 -18.67 1.62
N SER A 255 -7.42 -17.68 2.37
CA SER A 255 -8.33 -16.65 1.87
C SER A 255 -7.75 -15.83 0.72
N TYR A 256 -6.42 -15.75 0.59
CA TYR A 256 -5.73 -15.07 -0.51
C TYR A 256 -5.48 -15.95 -1.74
N LEU A 257 -6.05 -17.17 -1.79
CA LEU A 257 -6.04 -18.01 -3.00
C LEU A 257 -6.91 -17.42 -4.11
N GLY A 258 -7.94 -16.67 -3.76
CA GLY A 258 -8.83 -16.00 -4.72
C GLY A 258 -8.23 -14.75 -5.35
N LYS A 259 -7.54 -13.96 -4.57
CA LYS A 259 -6.80 -12.77 -5.01
C LYS A 259 -5.69 -12.47 -4.00
N CYS A 260 -4.45 -12.42 -4.47
CA CYS A 260 -3.32 -12.00 -3.64
C CYS A 260 -3.37 -10.50 -3.35
N LEU A 261 -2.71 -10.07 -2.28
CA LEU A 261 -2.49 -8.66 -1.99
C LEU A 261 -1.02 -8.33 -2.18
N VAL A 262 -0.76 -7.30 -2.96
CA VAL A 262 0.56 -6.74 -3.21
C VAL A 262 0.50 -5.27 -2.88
N PHE A 263 0.92 -4.93 -1.68
CA PHE A 263 1.04 -3.56 -1.21
C PHE A 263 2.44 -3.03 -1.54
N VAL A 264 2.49 -1.78 -1.94
CA VAL A 264 3.73 -1.04 -2.16
C VAL A 264 3.63 0.34 -1.52
N THR A 265 4.75 0.83 -1.00
CA THR A 265 4.85 2.15 -0.37
C THR A 265 6.11 2.83 -0.87
N ALA A 266 6.05 4.12 -1.10
CA ALA A 266 7.20 4.91 -1.53
C ALA A 266 7.35 6.20 -0.74
N MET A 267 8.59 6.62 -0.54
CA MET A 267 8.92 7.92 0.02
C MET A 267 9.90 8.67 -0.88
N GLY A 268 9.74 9.97 -0.87
CA GLY A 268 10.66 10.89 -1.53
C GLY A 268 11.08 12.03 -0.61
N ILE A 269 12.07 12.79 -1.05
CA ILE A 269 12.50 14.04 -0.42
C ILE A 269 12.61 15.12 -1.46
N MET A 270 12.21 16.35 -1.12
CA MET A 270 12.32 17.50 -2.01
C MET A 270 12.78 18.73 -1.22
N PRO A 271 13.45 19.70 -1.85
CA PRO A 271 13.76 20.96 -1.19
C PRO A 271 12.46 21.65 -0.76
N ALA A 272 12.45 22.32 0.39
CA ALA A 272 11.27 23.04 0.86
C ALA A 272 10.87 24.16 -0.09
N LYS A 273 11.84 24.73 -0.82
CA LYS A 273 11.65 25.82 -1.79
C LYS A 273 12.44 25.59 -3.06
N ILE A 274 11.91 26.05 -4.17
CA ILE A 274 12.59 26.18 -5.45
C ILE A 274 12.53 27.67 -5.83
N GLY A 275 13.68 28.34 -5.82
CA GLY A 275 13.71 29.79 -5.85
C GLY A 275 12.97 30.42 -4.68
N ALA A 276 11.97 31.24 -4.95
CA ALA A 276 11.13 31.88 -3.92
C ALA A 276 9.85 31.08 -3.58
N GLU A 277 9.52 30.05 -4.36
CA GLU A 277 8.28 29.31 -4.24
C GLU A 277 8.44 28.07 -3.37
N SER A 278 7.40 27.72 -2.62
CA SER A 278 7.34 26.46 -1.90
C SER A 278 7.14 25.29 -2.86
N SER A 279 7.98 24.27 -2.76
CA SER A 279 8.04 23.14 -3.71
C SER A 279 6.80 22.25 -3.73
N HIS A 280 6.02 22.22 -2.64
CA HIS A 280 4.77 21.45 -2.61
C HIS A 280 3.63 22.10 -3.40
N LYS A 281 3.77 23.37 -3.80
CA LYS A 281 2.76 24.08 -4.57
C LYS A 281 2.97 23.86 -6.06
N LYS A 282 1.92 23.42 -6.73
CA LYS A 282 1.89 23.27 -8.19
C LYS A 282 0.55 23.75 -8.73
N VAL A 283 0.57 24.34 -9.91
CA VAL A 283 -0.61 24.86 -10.57
C VAL A 283 -0.38 24.90 -12.08
N THR A 284 -1.41 24.66 -12.87
CA THR A 284 -1.41 24.96 -14.31
C THR A 284 -2.06 26.31 -14.54
N SER A 285 -1.54 27.07 -15.49
CA SER A 285 -2.04 28.38 -15.89
C SER A 285 -2.40 28.40 -17.38
N PRO A 286 -3.38 29.23 -17.79
CA PRO A 286 -3.66 29.40 -19.21
C PRO A 286 -2.39 29.84 -19.97
N GLY A 287 -2.07 29.14 -21.06
CA GLY A 287 -0.87 29.33 -21.85
C GLY A 287 0.29 28.42 -21.51
N ASP A 288 0.25 27.67 -20.37
CA ASP A 288 1.23 26.62 -20.10
C ASP A 288 1.07 25.47 -21.11
N LEU A 289 2.19 24.92 -21.55
CA LEU A 289 2.23 23.80 -22.48
C LEU A 289 2.06 22.47 -21.74
N ILE A 290 1.27 21.56 -22.33
CA ILE A 290 1.13 20.19 -21.84
C ILE A 290 2.23 19.35 -22.48
N VAL A 291 3.22 18.96 -21.68
CA VAL A 291 4.34 18.12 -22.13
C VAL A 291 4.19 16.73 -21.56
N MET A 292 4.12 15.73 -22.43
CA MET A 292 4.25 14.32 -22.04
C MET A 292 5.71 13.90 -22.11
N SER A 293 6.27 13.38 -21.03
CA SER A 293 7.64 12.88 -20.96
C SER A 293 7.69 11.41 -20.57
N GLY A 294 8.61 10.66 -21.14
CA GLY A 294 8.88 9.26 -20.79
C GLY A 294 8.49 8.25 -21.87
N GLY A 295 7.77 7.21 -21.53
CA GLY A 295 7.39 6.11 -22.41
C GLY A 295 6.33 6.49 -23.45
N ARG A 296 6.19 5.66 -24.48
CA ARG A 296 5.17 5.81 -25.52
C ARG A 296 3.87 5.10 -25.17
N VAL A 297 2.78 5.51 -25.79
CA VAL A 297 1.43 4.95 -25.59
C VAL A 297 1.22 3.69 -26.45
N GLY A 298 0.71 2.62 -25.85
CA GLY A 298 0.27 1.39 -26.49
C GLY A 298 -1.13 0.98 -25.99
N LYS A 299 -1.55 -0.26 -26.28
CA LYS A 299 -2.82 -0.83 -25.78
C LYS A 299 -2.67 -1.49 -24.39
N ASP A 300 -1.47 -1.50 -23.85
CA ASP A 300 -1.19 -2.07 -22.53
C ASP A 300 -1.87 -1.27 -21.42
N GLY A 301 -2.48 -1.98 -20.47
CA GLY A 301 -3.12 -1.39 -19.29
C GLY A 301 -4.46 -0.70 -19.55
N ILE A 302 -5.03 -0.75 -20.74
CA ILE A 302 -6.37 -0.18 -20.98
C ILE A 302 -7.38 -0.85 -20.04
N HIS A 303 -8.13 -0.06 -19.28
CA HIS A 303 -9.07 -0.49 -18.24
C HIS A 303 -8.39 -1.26 -17.07
N GLY A 304 -7.09 -1.14 -16.86
CA GLY A 304 -6.36 -1.85 -15.81
C GLY A 304 -6.88 -1.52 -14.42
N VAL A 305 -7.07 -0.24 -14.10
CA VAL A 305 -7.61 0.19 -12.81
C VAL A 305 -9.10 -0.13 -12.65
N THR A 306 -9.87 -0.14 -13.73
CA THR A 306 -11.28 -0.58 -13.72
C THR A 306 -11.37 -2.06 -13.34
N ALA A 307 -10.58 -2.92 -13.99
CA ALA A 307 -10.51 -4.35 -13.68
C ALA A 307 -9.95 -4.63 -12.27
N ALA A 308 -9.11 -3.76 -11.74
CA ALA A 308 -8.61 -3.88 -10.36
C ALA A 308 -9.73 -3.76 -9.32
N SER A 309 -10.77 -2.98 -9.62
CA SER A 309 -11.95 -2.76 -8.78
C SER A 309 -13.12 -3.69 -9.11
N GLU A 310 -12.83 -4.90 -9.62
CA GLU A 310 -13.82 -5.93 -9.92
C GLU A 310 -13.38 -7.29 -9.36
N THR A 311 -14.33 -8.21 -9.22
CA THR A 311 -14.04 -9.61 -8.85
C THR A 311 -13.28 -10.29 -9.97
N TYR A 312 -12.08 -10.78 -9.66
CA TYR A 312 -11.23 -11.49 -10.63
C TYR A 312 -11.86 -12.82 -11.08
N SER A 313 -11.83 -13.09 -12.38
CA SER A 313 -12.37 -14.31 -12.97
C SER A 313 -11.61 -14.74 -14.22
N GLU A 314 -11.95 -15.92 -14.76
CA GLU A 314 -11.40 -16.44 -16.03
C GLU A 314 -11.73 -15.57 -17.27
N HIS A 315 -12.60 -14.61 -17.14
CA HIS A 315 -13.00 -13.70 -18.22
C HIS A 315 -12.27 -12.36 -18.16
N THR A 316 -11.44 -12.11 -17.11
CA THR A 316 -10.68 -10.87 -16.98
C THR A 316 -9.53 -10.88 -18.02
N PRO A 317 -9.49 -9.92 -18.97
CA PRO A 317 -8.49 -9.91 -20.02
C PRO A 317 -7.07 -9.66 -19.50
N ALA A 318 -6.08 -10.44 -19.94
CA ALA A 318 -4.68 -10.27 -19.57
C ALA A 318 -4.06 -8.94 -20.09
N GLY A 319 -4.65 -8.34 -21.12
CA GLY A 319 -4.25 -7.02 -21.64
C GLY A 319 -4.45 -5.85 -20.67
N HIS A 320 -5.19 -6.05 -19.58
CA HIS A 320 -5.33 -5.07 -18.49
C HIS A 320 -4.05 -4.92 -17.65
N VAL A 321 -3.08 -5.84 -17.75
CA VAL A 321 -1.81 -5.73 -17.03
C VAL A 321 -0.94 -4.69 -17.71
N GLN A 322 -0.55 -3.68 -16.95
CA GLN A 322 0.42 -2.69 -17.38
C GLN A 322 1.83 -3.31 -17.39
N ILE A 323 2.70 -2.80 -18.25
CA ILE A 323 4.10 -3.26 -18.39
C ILE A 323 5.03 -2.13 -17.95
N GLY A 324 5.72 -2.32 -16.83
CA GLY A 324 6.67 -1.35 -16.30
C GLY A 324 8.09 -1.49 -16.87
N ASP A 325 8.80 -0.36 -17.02
CA ASP A 325 10.21 -0.26 -17.41
C ASP A 325 11.00 0.63 -16.45
N PRO A 326 11.64 0.06 -15.41
CA PRO A 326 12.38 0.84 -14.42
C PRO A 326 13.55 1.63 -15.00
N TYR A 327 14.14 1.23 -16.13
CA TYR A 327 15.22 1.96 -16.77
C TYR A 327 14.73 3.29 -17.37
N THR A 328 13.64 3.26 -18.13
CA THR A 328 13.01 4.48 -18.66
C THR A 328 12.58 5.40 -17.54
N GLN A 329 11.99 4.84 -16.45
CA GLN A 329 11.61 5.62 -15.28
C GLN A 329 12.81 6.28 -14.59
N LYS A 330 13.91 5.56 -14.42
CA LYS A 330 15.12 6.11 -13.79
C LYS A 330 15.69 7.30 -14.54
N LYS A 331 15.79 7.22 -15.88
CA LYS A 331 16.22 8.34 -16.72
C LYS A 331 15.28 9.53 -16.59
N MET A 332 13.99 9.28 -16.65
CA MET A 332 12.96 10.31 -16.49
C MET A 332 13.03 10.98 -15.12
N HIS A 333 13.22 10.21 -14.06
CA HIS A 333 13.39 10.73 -12.71
C HIS A 333 14.58 11.67 -12.61
N ASP A 334 15.76 11.28 -13.10
CA ASP A 334 16.96 12.10 -13.06
C ASP A 334 16.80 13.40 -13.87
N PHE A 335 16.17 13.31 -15.03
CA PHE A 335 15.81 14.47 -15.86
C PHE A 335 14.88 15.45 -15.14
N LEU A 336 13.81 14.93 -14.54
CA LEU A 336 12.81 15.76 -13.87
C LEU A 336 13.35 16.46 -12.63
N LEU A 337 14.25 15.81 -11.89
CA LEU A 337 14.93 16.46 -10.75
C LEU A 337 15.79 17.66 -11.20
N GLU A 338 16.53 17.53 -12.32
CA GLU A 338 17.33 18.64 -12.85
C GLU A 338 16.41 19.77 -13.37
N ALA A 339 15.36 19.43 -14.12
CA ALA A 339 14.38 20.39 -14.60
C ALA A 339 13.64 21.12 -13.46
N ARG A 340 13.33 20.41 -12.38
CA ARG A 340 12.78 20.99 -11.15
C ARG A 340 13.73 22.01 -10.53
N ASP A 341 15.00 21.64 -10.35
CA ASP A 341 15.99 22.47 -9.67
C ASP A 341 16.30 23.74 -10.46
N GLU A 342 16.16 23.71 -11.80
CA GLU A 342 16.21 24.88 -12.65
C GLU A 342 14.90 25.70 -12.69
N GLY A 343 13.84 25.25 -11.99
CA GLY A 343 12.55 25.96 -11.90
C GLY A 343 11.71 25.91 -13.18
N LEU A 344 11.91 24.91 -14.03
CA LEU A 344 11.23 24.80 -15.34
C LEU A 344 9.83 24.16 -15.26
N ILE A 345 9.44 23.62 -14.11
CA ILE A 345 8.20 22.87 -13.89
C ILE A 345 7.18 23.72 -13.13
N SER A 346 6.02 24.01 -13.76
CA SER A 346 4.87 24.66 -13.11
C SER A 346 3.99 23.64 -12.39
N PHE A 347 3.72 22.50 -13.04
CA PHE A 347 2.91 21.39 -12.54
C PHE A 347 3.49 20.08 -13.05
N ILE A 348 3.36 19.00 -12.26
CA ILE A 348 3.75 17.66 -12.66
C ILE A 348 2.80 16.65 -12.03
N THR A 349 2.40 15.64 -12.78
CA THR A 349 1.67 14.46 -12.30
C THR A 349 2.01 13.25 -13.15
N ASP A 350 1.82 12.04 -12.63
CA ASP A 350 2.02 10.81 -13.39
C ASP A 350 0.83 10.46 -14.29
N CYS A 351 1.06 9.63 -15.28
CA CYS A 351 0.02 8.95 -16.04
C CYS A 351 -0.18 7.54 -15.46
N GLY A 352 -0.86 7.48 -14.33
CA GLY A 352 -1.24 6.23 -13.69
C GLY A 352 -2.54 5.65 -14.25
N GLY A 353 -3.49 5.35 -13.37
CA GLY A 353 -4.82 4.87 -13.75
C GLY A 353 -5.56 5.85 -14.65
N GLY A 354 -6.19 5.34 -15.72
CA GLY A 354 -6.86 6.15 -16.73
C GLY A 354 -5.93 6.95 -17.66
N GLY A 355 -4.61 6.82 -17.52
CA GLY A 355 -3.60 7.38 -18.42
C GLY A 355 -3.67 8.90 -18.58
N LEU A 356 -3.65 9.38 -19.85
CA LEU A 356 -3.75 10.82 -20.14
C LEU A 356 -5.07 11.42 -19.66
N SER A 357 -6.16 10.63 -19.62
CA SER A 357 -7.49 11.12 -19.24
C SER A 357 -7.54 11.60 -17.80
N SER A 358 -6.90 10.89 -16.88
CA SER A 358 -6.76 11.31 -15.49
C SER A 358 -5.72 12.42 -15.34
N ALA A 359 -4.50 12.21 -15.84
CA ALA A 359 -3.39 13.16 -15.65
C ALA A 359 -3.70 14.58 -16.22
N VAL A 360 -4.21 14.65 -17.44
CA VAL A 360 -4.58 15.95 -18.07
C VAL A 360 -5.91 16.45 -17.52
N GLY A 361 -6.91 15.56 -17.34
CA GLY A 361 -8.23 15.96 -16.83
C GLY A 361 -8.16 16.57 -15.44
N GLU A 362 -7.30 16.06 -14.55
CA GLU A 362 -7.09 16.59 -13.20
C GLU A 362 -6.29 17.89 -13.21
N SER A 363 -5.19 17.95 -13.96
CA SER A 363 -4.36 19.14 -14.06
C SER A 363 -5.07 20.33 -14.72
N ALA A 364 -5.93 20.06 -15.70
CA ALA A 364 -6.73 21.09 -16.37
C ALA A 364 -7.76 21.80 -15.47
N ARG A 365 -8.08 21.22 -14.28
CA ARG A 365 -8.98 21.88 -13.31
C ARG A 365 -8.41 23.17 -12.75
N PHE A 366 -7.08 23.30 -12.67
CA PHE A 366 -6.43 24.51 -12.14
C PHE A 366 -6.48 25.67 -13.14
N SER A 367 -6.37 25.39 -14.45
CA SER A 367 -6.48 26.38 -15.51
C SER A 367 -7.91 26.59 -16.01
N ASN A 368 -8.86 25.73 -15.60
CA ASN A 368 -10.25 25.69 -16.06
C ASN A 368 -10.40 25.31 -17.55
N GLY A 369 -9.49 24.51 -18.09
CA GLY A 369 -9.62 23.99 -19.44
C GLY A 369 -8.29 23.59 -20.07
N CYS A 370 -8.38 22.81 -21.14
CA CYS A 370 -7.23 22.42 -21.95
C CYS A 370 -7.63 22.05 -23.38
N ARG A 371 -6.60 22.04 -24.25
CA ARG A 371 -6.68 21.47 -25.58
C ARG A 371 -5.53 20.49 -25.79
N VAL A 372 -5.83 19.26 -26.22
CA VAL A 372 -4.83 18.23 -26.51
C VAL A 372 -4.97 17.77 -27.96
N ASP A 373 -3.85 17.69 -28.67
CA ASP A 373 -3.75 17.14 -30.02
C ASP A 373 -3.28 15.66 -29.90
N LEU A 374 -4.20 14.72 -29.95
CA LEU A 374 -3.90 13.28 -29.73
C LEU A 374 -2.98 12.69 -30.82
N ASP A 375 -2.95 13.28 -32.01
CA ASP A 375 -2.04 12.87 -33.09
C ASP A 375 -0.57 13.26 -32.82
N LYS A 376 -0.29 14.10 -31.84
CA LYS A 376 1.05 14.41 -31.35
C LYS A 376 1.56 13.46 -30.27
N VAL A 377 0.69 12.65 -29.70
CA VAL A 377 1.06 11.70 -28.63
C VAL A 377 2.00 10.63 -29.21
N PRO A 378 3.21 10.41 -28.67
CA PRO A 378 4.10 9.36 -29.12
C PRO A 378 3.50 7.96 -28.89
N LEU A 379 3.42 7.16 -29.94
CA LEU A 379 2.84 5.82 -29.91
C LEU A 379 3.90 4.74 -29.99
N LYS A 380 3.69 3.60 -29.34
CA LYS A 380 4.50 2.39 -29.46
C LYS A 380 4.37 1.77 -30.88
N TYR A 381 3.18 1.90 -31.48
CA TYR A 381 2.82 1.40 -32.80
C TYR A 381 1.58 2.15 -33.31
N GLU A 382 1.39 2.16 -34.62
CA GLU A 382 0.23 2.77 -35.27
C GLU A 382 -1.04 1.91 -35.12
N GLY A 383 -2.21 2.50 -35.33
CA GLY A 383 -3.50 1.83 -35.36
C GLY A 383 -4.26 1.82 -34.04
N LEU A 384 -3.90 2.70 -33.07
CA LEU A 384 -4.70 2.94 -31.89
C LEU A 384 -5.86 3.88 -32.21
N ASP A 385 -7.05 3.56 -31.71
CA ASP A 385 -8.18 4.50 -31.70
C ASP A 385 -7.92 5.66 -30.74
N GLN A 386 -8.61 6.77 -30.92
CA GLN A 386 -8.39 7.98 -30.14
C GLN A 386 -8.68 7.76 -28.65
N TRP A 387 -9.72 6.98 -28.34
CA TRP A 387 -10.02 6.60 -26.96
C TRP A 387 -8.92 5.72 -26.36
N GLU A 388 -8.33 4.80 -27.13
CA GLU A 388 -7.23 3.95 -26.67
C GLU A 388 -5.99 4.80 -26.30
N ILE A 389 -5.69 5.84 -27.12
CA ILE A 389 -4.60 6.78 -26.83
C ILE A 389 -4.86 7.53 -25.53
N TRP A 390 -6.12 7.94 -25.31
CA TRP A 390 -6.51 8.81 -24.22
C TRP A 390 -6.54 8.10 -22.86
N VAL A 391 -7.02 6.85 -22.79
CA VAL A 391 -7.17 6.09 -21.54
C VAL A 391 -6.12 5.02 -21.31
N SER A 392 -5.17 4.83 -22.23
CA SER A 392 -4.10 3.85 -22.04
C SER A 392 -3.29 4.12 -20.80
N GLU A 393 -3.07 3.07 -19.99
CA GLU A 393 -2.24 3.10 -18.79
C GLU A 393 -0.80 2.61 -19.05
N SER A 394 -0.31 2.76 -20.29
CA SER A 394 1.13 2.53 -20.59
C SER A 394 2.01 3.29 -19.61
N GLN A 395 2.97 2.61 -19.02
CA GLN A 395 3.72 3.08 -17.86
C GLN A 395 4.83 4.09 -18.20
N GLU A 396 5.52 4.58 -17.18
CA GLU A 396 6.67 5.50 -17.23
C GLU A 396 6.39 6.80 -18.00
N ARG A 397 5.21 7.37 -17.80
CA ARG A 397 4.82 8.65 -18.39
C ARG A 397 4.47 9.66 -17.31
N MET A 398 4.89 10.90 -17.53
CA MET A 398 4.52 12.05 -16.70
C MET A 398 3.94 13.15 -17.59
N ILE A 399 2.95 13.87 -17.06
CA ILE A 399 2.44 15.12 -17.63
C ILE A 399 3.03 16.28 -16.86
N ILE A 400 3.65 17.19 -17.59
CA ILE A 400 4.30 18.37 -17.05
C ILE A 400 3.70 19.62 -17.69
N ALA A 401 3.35 20.61 -16.87
CA ALA A 401 3.07 21.96 -17.35
C ALA A 401 4.37 22.75 -17.41
N VAL A 402 4.72 23.21 -18.60
CA VAL A 402 5.93 23.97 -18.87
C VAL A 402 5.54 25.30 -19.48
N LYS A 403 6.04 26.40 -18.96
CA LYS A 403 5.84 27.72 -19.57
C LYS A 403 6.52 27.82 -20.94
N PRO A 404 5.92 28.50 -21.93
CA PRO A 404 6.52 28.61 -23.26
C PRO A 404 7.98 29.09 -23.24
N GLU A 405 8.31 30.05 -22.39
CA GLU A 405 9.68 30.58 -22.23
C GLU A 405 10.67 29.56 -21.66
N HIS A 406 10.24 28.52 -21.00
CA HIS A 406 11.08 27.46 -20.43
C HIS A 406 11.23 26.26 -21.37
N LEU A 407 10.43 26.16 -22.43
CA LEU A 407 10.33 24.95 -23.25
C LEU A 407 11.67 24.52 -23.85
N ASP A 408 12.42 25.45 -24.46
CA ASP A 408 13.69 25.14 -25.14
C ASP A 408 14.69 24.51 -24.16
N ARG A 409 14.81 25.07 -22.95
CA ARG A 409 15.70 24.54 -21.92
C ARG A 409 15.22 23.20 -21.39
N PHE A 410 13.92 23.04 -21.18
CA PHE A 410 13.31 21.79 -20.78
C PHE A 410 13.58 20.66 -21.79
N MET A 411 13.41 20.96 -23.08
CA MET A 411 13.69 20.02 -24.17
C MET A 411 15.17 19.71 -24.34
N GLU A 412 16.06 20.62 -24.01
CA GLU A 412 17.51 20.41 -23.98
C GLU A 412 17.87 19.38 -22.87
N LEU A 413 17.35 19.56 -21.66
CA LEU A 413 17.55 18.62 -20.55
C LEU A 413 16.96 17.23 -20.85
N SER A 414 15.77 17.19 -21.44
CA SER A 414 15.14 15.95 -21.88
C SER A 414 16.06 15.16 -22.83
N ARG A 415 16.65 15.83 -23.85
CA ARG A 415 17.62 15.20 -24.75
C ARG A 415 18.93 14.79 -24.05
N LYS A 416 19.42 15.60 -23.10
CA LYS A 416 20.61 15.28 -22.28
C LYS A 416 20.46 13.95 -21.55
N HIS A 417 19.28 13.69 -21.00
CA HIS A 417 18.97 12.46 -20.26
C HIS A 417 18.43 11.33 -21.14
N ALA A 418 18.38 11.52 -22.46
CA ALA A 418 17.77 10.58 -23.40
C ALA A 418 16.34 10.16 -23.01
N VAL A 419 15.52 11.14 -22.62
CA VAL A 419 14.09 11.02 -22.35
C VAL A 419 13.32 11.59 -23.53
N GLU A 420 12.29 10.91 -24.00
CA GLU A 420 11.39 11.45 -25.01
C GLU A 420 10.39 12.40 -24.34
N SER A 421 10.34 13.66 -24.79
CA SER A 421 9.35 14.64 -24.32
C SER A 421 8.68 15.29 -25.53
N THR A 422 7.36 15.43 -25.47
CA THR A 422 6.57 15.95 -26.58
C THR A 422 5.49 16.90 -26.06
N VAL A 423 5.38 18.06 -26.69
CA VAL A 423 4.26 19.00 -26.46
C VAL A 423 3.03 18.42 -27.13
N ILE A 424 2.04 18.01 -26.34
CA ILE A 424 0.80 17.39 -26.83
C ILE A 424 -0.40 18.35 -26.79
N GLY A 425 -0.25 19.52 -26.20
CA GLY A 425 -1.34 20.48 -26.08
C GLY A 425 -1.00 21.69 -25.23
N GLU A 426 -2.03 22.40 -24.79
CA GLU A 426 -1.92 23.61 -23.97
C GLU A 426 -3.05 23.70 -22.95
N TYR A 427 -2.77 24.28 -21.80
CA TYR A 427 -3.78 24.68 -20.82
C TYR A 427 -4.39 26.03 -21.17
N ASN A 428 -5.69 26.19 -20.92
CA ASN A 428 -6.42 27.42 -21.21
C ASN A 428 -7.54 27.65 -20.18
N ASP A 429 -8.29 28.74 -20.35
CA ASP A 429 -9.45 29.08 -19.51
C ASP A 429 -10.76 28.99 -20.30
N SER A 430 -10.92 27.95 -21.10
CA SER A 430 -12.10 27.81 -21.98
C SER A 430 -13.34 27.26 -21.26
N GLY A 431 -13.18 26.65 -20.08
CA GLY A 431 -14.23 25.86 -19.41
C GLY A 431 -14.40 24.44 -19.97
N TYR A 432 -13.53 24.01 -20.89
CA TYR A 432 -13.67 22.73 -21.60
C TYR A 432 -12.37 21.93 -21.60
N LEU A 433 -12.54 20.62 -21.52
CA LEU A 433 -11.55 19.64 -21.97
C LEU A 433 -11.85 19.35 -23.44
N ARG A 434 -10.92 19.75 -24.33
CA ARG A 434 -11.01 19.56 -25.78
C ARG A 434 -9.91 18.64 -26.26
N LEU A 435 -10.28 17.59 -27.00
CA LEU A 435 -9.33 16.68 -27.66
C LEU A 435 -9.53 16.78 -29.16
N ASP A 436 -8.45 17.02 -29.89
CA ASP A 436 -8.41 17.05 -31.35
C ASP A 436 -7.55 15.89 -31.86
N TYR A 437 -7.89 15.37 -33.04
CA TYR A 437 -7.07 14.40 -33.77
C TYR A 437 -7.04 14.79 -35.26
N LYS A 438 -5.84 15.06 -35.76
CA LYS A 438 -5.64 15.54 -37.16
C LYS A 438 -6.54 16.73 -37.51
N GLY A 439 -6.69 17.66 -36.59
CA GLY A 439 -7.45 18.87 -36.75
C GLY A 439 -8.98 18.72 -36.59
N LYS A 440 -9.47 17.56 -36.26
CA LYS A 440 -10.91 17.31 -35.95
C LYS A 440 -11.09 17.07 -34.44
N THR A 441 -12.11 17.72 -33.88
CA THR A 441 -12.47 17.50 -32.49
C THR A 441 -13.06 16.10 -32.29
N CYS A 442 -12.52 15.34 -31.34
CA CYS A 442 -12.99 13.98 -31.00
C CYS A 442 -13.55 13.89 -29.58
N ALA A 443 -13.32 14.87 -28.73
CA ALA A 443 -14.01 15.03 -27.45
C ALA A 443 -14.12 16.50 -27.07
N TYR A 444 -15.27 16.87 -26.46
CA TYR A 444 -15.53 18.21 -26.00
C TYR A 444 -16.45 18.17 -24.78
N VAL A 445 -15.86 18.27 -23.60
CA VAL A 445 -16.54 18.06 -22.32
C VAL A 445 -16.30 19.26 -21.41
N ARG A 446 -17.36 19.76 -20.78
CA ARG A 446 -17.22 20.83 -19.79
C ARG A 446 -16.43 20.36 -18.57
N MET A 447 -15.57 21.23 -18.04
CA MET A 447 -14.77 20.94 -16.85
C MET A 447 -15.60 20.72 -15.58
N ASP A 448 -16.86 21.13 -15.58
CA ASP A 448 -17.78 20.93 -14.46
C ASP A 448 -18.60 19.63 -14.54
N LEU A 449 -18.56 18.88 -15.65
CA LEU A 449 -19.31 17.63 -15.78
C LEU A 449 -19.04 16.66 -14.63
N LEU A 450 -17.78 16.45 -14.30
CA LEU A 450 -17.40 15.54 -13.22
C LEU A 450 -17.69 16.09 -11.81
N LYS A 451 -18.02 17.39 -11.72
CA LYS A 451 -18.57 18.01 -10.49
C LYS A 451 -20.09 17.91 -10.42
N SER A 452 -20.76 17.40 -11.48
CA SER A 452 -22.20 17.17 -11.50
C SER A 452 -22.60 16.22 -10.37
N GLU A 453 -23.83 16.36 -9.92
CA GLU A 453 -24.39 15.53 -8.85
C GLU A 453 -24.66 14.10 -9.34
N PHE A 454 -23.60 13.31 -9.46
CA PHE A 454 -23.74 11.88 -9.62
C PHE A 454 -24.28 11.26 -8.32
N PRO A 455 -25.18 10.27 -8.39
CA PRO A 455 -25.72 9.62 -7.22
C PRO A 455 -24.63 9.00 -6.35
N GLN A 456 -24.69 9.26 -5.05
CA GLN A 456 -23.83 8.61 -4.07
C GLN A 456 -24.19 7.13 -3.97
N TRP A 457 -23.19 6.28 -3.80
CA TRP A 457 -23.42 4.86 -3.58
C TRP A 457 -23.97 4.62 -2.18
N GLU A 458 -24.89 3.67 -2.05
CA GLU A 458 -25.56 3.37 -0.78
C GLU A 458 -25.38 1.91 -0.41
N PHE A 459 -25.07 1.65 0.85
CA PHE A 459 -24.83 0.32 1.37
C PHE A 459 -25.58 0.07 2.68
N ASP A 460 -26.25 -1.09 2.76
CA ASP A 460 -26.72 -1.61 4.04
C ASP A 460 -25.55 -2.33 4.74
N ALA A 461 -25.34 -2.02 6.02
CA ALA A 461 -24.25 -2.54 6.81
C ALA A 461 -24.79 -3.21 8.10
N GLU A 462 -24.83 -4.53 8.12
CA GLU A 462 -25.44 -5.30 9.22
C GLU A 462 -24.37 -6.03 10.04
N TRP A 463 -24.11 -5.55 11.24
CA TRP A 463 -23.13 -6.12 12.15
C TRP A 463 -23.70 -7.24 13.00
N THR A 464 -23.08 -8.41 12.93
CA THR A 464 -23.35 -9.55 13.82
C THR A 464 -22.12 -9.81 14.69
N PRO A 465 -22.23 -9.65 16.03
CA PRO A 465 -21.12 -9.90 16.94
C PRO A 465 -20.57 -11.33 16.87
N PRO A 466 -19.30 -11.55 17.21
CA PRO A 466 -18.62 -12.85 17.05
C PRO A 466 -19.35 -14.03 17.71
N ARG A 467 -19.89 -13.84 18.91
CA ARG A 467 -20.64 -14.90 19.62
C ARG A 467 -21.90 -15.34 18.89
N LEU A 468 -22.60 -14.41 18.25
CA LEU A 468 -23.79 -14.72 17.44
C LEU A 468 -23.45 -15.37 16.10
N ARG A 469 -22.19 -15.27 15.66
CA ARG A 469 -21.65 -16.00 14.51
C ARG A 469 -21.12 -17.39 14.87
N GLY A 470 -21.27 -17.82 16.12
CA GLY A 470 -20.84 -19.13 16.58
C GLY A 470 -19.38 -19.20 17.07
N LEU A 471 -18.68 -18.07 17.17
CA LEU A 471 -17.34 -18.06 17.76
C LEU A 471 -17.42 -18.21 19.29
N ALA A 472 -16.51 -19.00 19.84
CA ALA A 472 -16.37 -19.23 21.27
C ALA A 472 -14.89 -19.22 21.68
N GLU A 473 -14.64 -18.86 22.93
CA GLU A 473 -13.30 -18.97 23.50
C GLU A 473 -12.98 -20.43 23.79
N PRO A 474 -11.91 -21.01 23.27
CA PRO A 474 -11.56 -22.40 23.50
C PRO A 474 -11.02 -22.64 24.93
N VAL A 475 -11.26 -23.80 25.45
CA VAL A 475 -10.65 -24.28 26.69
C VAL A 475 -9.47 -25.18 26.32
N ILE A 476 -8.26 -24.72 26.59
CA ILE A 476 -7.01 -25.43 26.27
C ILE A 476 -6.29 -25.76 27.58
N ALA A 477 -5.83 -27.00 27.73
CA ALA A 477 -4.99 -27.40 28.83
C ALA A 477 -3.58 -26.78 28.73
N GLU A 478 -2.92 -26.60 29.88
CA GLU A 478 -1.54 -26.16 29.89
C GLU A 478 -0.65 -27.16 29.11
N PRO A 479 0.14 -26.72 28.15
CA PRO A 479 1.07 -27.57 27.41
C PRO A 479 2.09 -28.25 28.33
N GLU A 480 2.34 -29.54 28.10
CA GLU A 480 3.32 -30.31 28.88
C GLU A 480 4.76 -29.94 28.51
N ASP A 481 5.01 -29.57 27.25
CA ASP A 481 6.33 -29.21 26.69
C ASP A 481 6.27 -27.88 25.97
N HIS A 482 6.64 -26.81 26.67
CA HIS A 482 6.73 -25.46 26.13
C HIS A 482 7.87 -25.29 25.14
N GLY A 483 8.94 -26.11 25.24
CA GLY A 483 10.07 -26.05 24.30
C GLY A 483 9.68 -26.50 22.90
N SER A 484 9.04 -27.66 22.80
CA SER A 484 8.50 -28.17 21.54
C SER A 484 7.45 -27.25 20.95
N LEU A 485 6.55 -26.69 21.78
CA LEU A 485 5.53 -25.75 21.33
C LEU A 485 6.14 -24.48 20.75
N LEU A 486 7.15 -23.88 21.41
CA LEU A 486 7.84 -22.68 20.90
C LEU A 486 8.50 -22.97 19.56
N LYS A 487 9.20 -24.09 19.40
CA LYS A 487 9.80 -24.53 18.13
C LYS A 487 8.76 -24.67 17.02
N ASP A 488 7.62 -25.27 17.33
CA ASP A 488 6.51 -25.41 16.38
C ASP A 488 5.99 -24.04 15.92
N ILE A 489 5.80 -23.10 16.86
CA ILE A 489 5.31 -21.75 16.52
C ILE A 489 6.38 -20.97 15.74
N LEU A 490 7.66 -21.06 16.09
CA LEU A 490 8.76 -20.43 15.36
C LEU A 490 8.84 -20.95 13.91
N ALA A 491 8.48 -22.21 13.66
CA ALA A 491 8.45 -22.80 12.34
C ALA A 491 7.17 -22.51 11.54
N ARG A 492 6.21 -21.75 12.07
CA ARG A 492 5.00 -21.41 11.30
C ARG A 492 5.29 -20.42 10.16
N PRO A 493 4.62 -20.55 9.01
CA PRO A 493 4.86 -19.70 7.85
C PRO A 493 4.76 -18.18 8.11
N ASN A 494 3.93 -17.75 9.07
CA ASN A 494 3.77 -16.35 9.41
C ASN A 494 4.76 -15.85 10.49
N ILE A 495 5.60 -16.70 11.03
CA ILE A 495 6.62 -16.38 12.05
C ILE A 495 8.04 -16.57 11.54
N CYS A 496 8.29 -17.62 10.76
CA CYS A 496 9.62 -18.09 10.38
C CYS A 496 10.42 -17.04 9.55
N SER A 497 11.69 -17.35 9.28
CA SER A 497 12.65 -16.45 8.62
C SER A 497 12.15 -15.89 7.28
N ARG A 498 12.47 -14.60 7.05
CA ARG A 498 12.25 -13.85 5.80
C ARG A 498 13.53 -13.49 5.07
N ASN A 499 14.67 -14.06 5.48
CA ASN A 499 15.97 -13.74 4.91
C ASN A 499 16.01 -13.85 3.39
N TRP A 500 15.44 -14.91 2.86
CA TRP A 500 15.42 -15.22 1.44
C TRP A 500 14.72 -14.14 0.58
N ILE A 501 13.78 -13.38 1.14
CA ILE A 501 13.17 -12.23 0.48
C ILE A 501 14.03 -10.99 0.68
N ALA A 502 14.28 -10.63 1.94
CA ALA A 502 14.97 -9.37 2.28
C ALA A 502 16.35 -9.23 1.62
N ARG A 503 17.06 -10.36 1.40
CA ARG A 503 18.36 -10.37 0.74
C ARG A 503 18.32 -10.17 -0.78
N GLN A 504 17.16 -10.25 -1.41
CA GLN A 504 17.02 -10.01 -2.84
C GLN A 504 16.89 -8.53 -3.18
N TYR A 505 16.51 -7.71 -2.21
CA TYR A 505 16.26 -6.29 -2.40
C TYR A 505 17.46 -5.45 -1.98
N ASP A 506 17.88 -4.54 -2.86
CA ASP A 506 18.89 -3.55 -2.52
C ASP A 506 18.35 -2.61 -1.44
N HIS A 507 19.10 -2.42 -0.37
CA HIS A 507 18.68 -1.55 0.73
C HIS A 507 19.79 -0.58 1.17
N GLU A 508 20.97 -0.64 0.56
CA GLU A 508 22.11 0.23 0.84
C GLU A 508 22.40 1.25 -0.26
N VAL A 509 21.70 1.15 -1.41
CA VAL A 509 21.81 2.14 -2.50
C VAL A 509 21.48 3.53 -1.96
N GLN A 510 22.10 4.56 -2.51
CA GLN A 510 22.07 5.96 -2.07
C GLN A 510 22.79 6.22 -0.73
N GLY A 511 23.30 5.21 -0.03
CA GLY A 511 24.14 5.36 1.18
C GLY A 511 23.41 5.83 2.43
N GLY A 512 22.08 5.91 2.43
CA GLY A 512 21.27 6.45 3.53
C GLY A 512 20.82 5.45 4.59
N SER A 513 21.07 4.15 4.43
CA SER A 513 20.60 3.11 5.37
C SER A 513 21.27 3.19 6.73
N VAL A 514 20.47 3.36 7.79
CA VAL A 514 20.92 3.35 9.20
C VAL A 514 20.51 2.04 9.87
N ILE A 515 19.21 1.76 9.99
CA ILE A 515 18.70 0.45 10.39
C ILE A 515 18.24 -0.27 9.16
N LYS A 516 18.84 -1.43 8.90
CA LYS A 516 18.65 -2.26 7.73
C LYS A 516 17.47 -3.23 7.92
N PRO A 517 16.97 -3.87 6.86
CA PRO A 517 15.86 -4.83 6.97
C PRO A 517 16.21 -6.05 7.84
N LEU A 518 17.48 -6.41 7.92
CA LEU A 518 17.98 -7.48 8.74
C LEU A 518 19.03 -6.97 9.71
N VAL A 519 18.85 -7.27 10.97
CA VAL A 519 19.70 -6.83 12.10
C VAL A 519 20.25 -8.03 12.86
N GLY A 520 20.97 -7.77 13.95
CA GLY A 520 21.60 -8.75 14.80
C GLY A 520 23.01 -9.11 14.33
N ARG A 521 23.67 -9.97 15.11
CA ARG A 521 25.07 -10.34 14.94
C ARG A 521 25.37 -10.98 13.60
N GLN A 522 24.44 -11.82 13.10
CA GLN A 522 24.51 -12.45 11.78
C GLN A 522 23.79 -11.65 10.67
N ARG A 523 23.13 -10.55 11.02
CA ARG A 523 22.29 -9.75 10.11
C ARG A 523 21.27 -10.64 9.40
N ASP A 524 20.50 -11.40 10.17
CA ASP A 524 19.58 -12.39 9.66
C ASP A 524 18.18 -12.37 10.33
N ILE A 525 17.96 -11.48 11.30
CA ILE A 525 16.68 -11.30 11.98
C ILE A 525 16.02 -9.99 11.48
N PRO A 526 14.73 -10.01 11.08
CA PRO A 526 14.01 -8.80 10.62
C PRO A 526 13.96 -7.72 11.70
N SER A 527 14.24 -6.47 11.31
CA SER A 527 14.14 -5.31 12.22
C SER A 527 12.69 -4.89 12.44
N ASP A 528 12.39 -4.19 13.53
CA ASP A 528 11.08 -3.61 13.80
C ASP A 528 10.70 -2.53 12.79
N ALA A 529 11.63 -1.67 12.46
CA ALA A 529 11.47 -0.57 11.53
C ALA A 529 12.75 -0.33 10.73
N ALA A 530 12.65 0.30 9.58
CA ALA A 530 13.80 0.85 8.87
C ALA A 530 14.09 2.27 9.37
N VAL A 531 15.36 2.66 9.39
CA VAL A 531 15.78 4.04 9.59
C VAL A 531 16.70 4.43 8.44
N ILE A 532 16.37 5.53 7.77
CA ILE A 532 17.17 6.10 6.69
C ILE A 532 17.59 7.53 7.00
N ARG A 533 18.72 7.93 6.44
CA ARG A 533 19.26 9.29 6.48
C ARG A 533 19.28 9.86 5.06
N PRO A 534 18.20 10.53 4.63
CA PRO A 534 18.04 10.94 3.23
C PRO A 534 18.96 12.09 2.82
N VAL A 535 19.44 12.88 3.78
CA VAL A 535 20.42 13.97 3.60
C VAL A 535 21.69 13.56 4.34
N LEU A 536 22.71 13.12 3.60
CA LEU A 536 23.88 12.46 4.16
C LEU A 536 24.76 13.37 5.05
N GLU A 537 24.68 14.67 4.85
CA GLU A 537 25.41 15.69 5.63
C GLU A 537 24.76 15.97 6.99
N LYS A 538 23.50 15.54 7.19
CA LYS A 538 22.75 15.76 8.44
C LYS A 538 22.69 14.47 9.26
N LYS A 539 22.60 14.58 10.58
CA LYS A 539 22.34 13.43 11.48
C LYS A 539 20.87 13.02 11.51
N LYS A 540 19.99 13.87 11.00
CA LYS A 540 18.56 13.68 10.99
C LYS A 540 18.17 12.55 10.05
N GLY A 541 17.19 11.73 10.45
CA GLY A 541 16.70 10.60 9.67
C GLY A 541 15.20 10.43 9.74
N ILE A 542 14.71 9.42 9.05
CA ILE A 542 13.31 9.00 9.05
C ILE A 542 13.24 7.53 9.45
N ALA A 543 12.49 7.22 10.51
CA ALA A 543 12.06 5.88 10.81
C ALA A 543 10.75 5.57 10.07
N VAL A 544 10.60 4.35 9.56
CA VAL A 544 9.38 3.89 8.92
C VAL A 544 9.12 2.43 9.21
N SER A 545 7.86 2.10 9.51
CA SER A 545 7.39 0.76 9.79
C SER A 545 6.06 0.48 9.10
N GLN A 546 5.72 -0.81 9.02
CA GLN A 546 4.41 -1.28 8.55
C GLN A 546 3.87 -2.36 9.50
N ALA A 547 2.55 -2.48 9.57
CA ALA A 547 1.88 -3.55 10.28
C ALA A 547 0.68 -4.10 9.50
N LEU A 548 0.41 -5.40 9.70
CA LEU A 548 -0.68 -6.18 9.11
C LEU A 548 -1.22 -7.18 10.12
N ASN A 549 -2.51 -7.12 10.45
CA ASN A 549 -3.16 -8.06 11.36
C ASN A 549 -4.50 -8.60 10.84
N PRO A 550 -4.58 -9.10 9.59
CA PRO A 550 -5.85 -9.46 8.96
C PRO A 550 -6.61 -10.59 9.71
N PHE A 551 -5.91 -11.45 10.42
CA PHE A 551 -6.56 -12.57 11.15
C PHE A 551 -7.53 -12.10 12.23
N TYR A 552 -7.27 -10.96 12.87
CA TYR A 552 -8.16 -10.37 13.88
C TYR A 552 -9.50 -9.92 13.27
N SER A 553 -9.57 -9.68 11.94
CA SER A 553 -10.81 -9.35 11.24
C SER A 553 -11.87 -10.45 11.32
N GLN A 554 -11.45 -11.70 11.55
CA GLN A 554 -12.35 -12.83 11.76
C GLN A 554 -13.19 -12.67 13.04
N ILE A 555 -12.71 -11.87 13.99
CA ILE A 555 -13.37 -11.57 15.26
C ILE A 555 -14.01 -10.19 15.18
N ASP A 556 -13.22 -9.12 15.06
CA ASP A 556 -13.71 -7.75 14.97
C ASP A 556 -12.71 -6.86 14.19
N THR A 557 -13.20 -6.18 13.15
CA THR A 557 -12.38 -5.28 12.33
C THR A 557 -12.04 -3.97 13.02
N TYR A 558 -12.80 -3.55 14.02
CA TYR A 558 -12.45 -2.40 14.86
C TYR A 558 -11.16 -2.67 15.65
N ASP A 559 -11.10 -3.81 16.34
CA ASP A 559 -9.94 -4.21 17.12
C ASP A 559 -8.75 -4.57 16.21
N MET A 560 -9.02 -5.15 15.04
CA MET A 560 -7.98 -5.43 14.03
C MET A 560 -7.25 -4.15 13.62
N VAL A 561 -7.98 -3.08 13.28
CA VAL A 561 -7.38 -1.80 12.88
C VAL A 561 -6.66 -1.15 14.06
N ALA A 562 -7.26 -1.15 15.25
CA ALA A 562 -6.64 -0.65 16.47
C ALA A 562 -5.27 -1.30 16.74
N ALA A 563 -5.22 -2.63 16.71
CA ALA A 563 -4.00 -3.39 16.93
C ALA A 563 -2.96 -3.15 15.83
N THR A 564 -3.39 -2.98 14.57
CA THR A 564 -2.51 -2.72 13.43
C THR A 564 -1.85 -1.34 13.54
N ILE A 565 -2.61 -0.31 13.89
CA ILE A 565 -2.07 1.05 14.12
C ILE A 565 -1.09 1.03 15.28
N ASP A 566 -1.48 0.44 16.41
CA ASP A 566 -0.63 0.33 17.60
C ASP A 566 0.69 -0.39 17.30
N GLU A 567 0.67 -1.49 16.56
CA GLU A 567 1.87 -2.23 16.20
C GLU A 567 2.82 -1.39 15.34
N ALA A 568 2.29 -0.67 14.33
CA ALA A 568 3.10 0.20 13.48
C ALA A 568 3.75 1.34 14.31
N VAL A 569 3.01 1.95 15.22
CA VAL A 569 3.53 2.97 16.16
C VAL A 569 4.63 2.39 17.04
N ARG A 570 4.39 1.24 17.70
CA ARG A 570 5.39 0.61 18.58
C ARG A 570 6.69 0.29 17.86
N LYS A 571 6.61 -0.19 16.63
CA LYS A 571 7.78 -0.51 15.81
C LYS A 571 8.65 0.73 15.51
N VAL A 572 8.04 1.87 15.22
CA VAL A 572 8.77 3.14 15.03
C VAL A 572 9.38 3.63 16.34
N ILE A 573 8.63 3.55 17.44
CA ILE A 573 9.11 3.95 18.78
C ILE A 573 10.28 3.07 19.22
N SER A 574 10.23 1.76 18.94
CA SER A 574 11.29 0.83 19.38
C SER A 574 12.68 1.13 18.81
N VAL A 575 12.74 1.85 17.69
CA VAL A 575 14.01 2.27 17.07
C VAL A 575 14.43 3.71 17.42
N GLY A 576 13.61 4.43 18.17
CA GLY A 576 13.90 5.82 18.60
C GLY A 576 13.13 6.89 17.81
N GLY A 577 12.02 6.53 17.15
CA GLY A 577 11.14 7.49 16.49
C GLY A 577 10.49 8.47 17.47
N ASP A 578 10.30 9.71 17.02
CA ASP A 578 9.66 10.77 17.81
C ASP A 578 8.14 10.56 17.86
N PRO A 579 7.53 10.33 19.04
CA PRO A 579 6.10 10.18 19.20
C PRO A 579 5.29 11.43 18.82
N GLU A 580 5.89 12.61 18.77
CA GLU A 580 5.23 13.85 18.36
C GLU A 580 5.23 14.04 16.83
N HIS A 581 6.03 13.27 16.13
CA HIS A 581 6.14 13.31 14.67
C HIS A 581 5.75 11.96 14.03
N LEU A 582 4.51 11.55 14.19
CA LEU A 582 3.96 10.33 13.59
C LEU A 582 3.07 10.66 12.40
N GLY A 583 3.48 10.28 11.19
CA GLY A 583 2.67 10.39 9.97
C GLY A 583 2.18 9.02 9.53
N GLY A 584 0.89 8.91 9.20
CA GLY A 584 0.24 7.65 8.82
C GLY A 584 -0.04 7.54 7.33
N VAL A 585 -0.04 6.30 6.81
CA VAL A 585 -0.61 5.94 5.51
C VAL A 585 -1.49 4.71 5.72
N ASP A 586 -2.77 4.84 5.45
CA ASP A 586 -3.73 3.74 5.46
C ASP A 586 -3.86 3.12 4.07
N ASN A 587 -3.84 1.79 4.01
CA ASN A 587 -3.98 1.08 2.76
C ASN A 587 -4.92 -0.12 2.97
N PHE A 588 -6.21 0.09 2.62
CA PHE A 588 -7.25 -0.91 2.78
C PHE A 588 -7.30 -1.86 1.60
N CYS A 589 -7.46 -3.14 1.89
CA CYS A 589 -7.88 -4.16 0.94
C CYS A 589 -9.12 -4.88 1.49
N TRP A 590 -10.24 -4.80 0.74
CA TRP A 590 -11.53 -5.25 1.26
C TRP A 590 -12.31 -6.10 0.24
N PRO A 591 -12.99 -7.19 0.69
CA PRO A 591 -13.91 -7.93 -0.17
C PRO A 591 -15.12 -7.08 -0.53
N SER A 592 -15.83 -7.47 -1.58
CA SER A 592 -17.05 -6.77 -2.03
C SER A 592 -18.04 -6.56 -0.90
N VAL A 593 -18.48 -5.32 -0.72
CA VAL A 593 -19.51 -4.93 0.26
C VAL A 593 -20.92 -4.87 -0.37
N GLU A 594 -21.02 -5.12 -1.65
CA GLU A 594 -22.32 -5.15 -2.35
C GLU A 594 -23.05 -6.44 -1.98
N TYR A 595 -24.26 -6.28 -1.47
CA TYR A 595 -25.11 -7.42 -1.15
C TYR A 595 -25.73 -8.04 -2.40
N ASP A 596 -25.50 -9.31 -2.57
CA ASP A 596 -26.23 -10.13 -3.53
C ASP A 596 -26.61 -11.46 -2.86
N PRO A 597 -27.88 -11.88 -2.92
CA PRO A 597 -28.35 -13.08 -2.19
C PRO A 597 -27.69 -14.39 -2.67
N VAL A 598 -27.10 -14.41 -3.87
CA VAL A 598 -26.47 -15.60 -4.45
C VAL A 598 -24.95 -15.45 -4.49
N GLU A 599 -24.45 -14.35 -5.03
CA GLU A 599 -23.03 -14.15 -5.30
C GLU A 599 -22.27 -13.56 -4.09
N ASN A 600 -22.94 -12.81 -3.21
CA ASN A 600 -22.32 -12.15 -2.05
C ASN A 600 -23.31 -12.01 -0.87
N PRO A 601 -23.82 -13.13 -0.31
CA PRO A 601 -24.88 -13.10 0.71
C PRO A 601 -24.41 -12.46 2.03
N ASP A 602 -23.11 -12.36 2.28
CA ASP A 602 -22.48 -11.71 3.42
C ASP A 602 -22.04 -10.25 3.15
N GLY A 603 -22.42 -9.66 2.01
CA GLY A 603 -22.05 -8.31 1.62
C GLY A 603 -22.42 -7.26 2.66
N LYS A 604 -23.59 -7.33 3.26
CA LYS A 604 -24.00 -6.40 4.34
C LYS A 604 -23.12 -6.53 5.60
N TYR A 605 -22.68 -7.75 5.94
CA TYR A 605 -21.76 -7.96 7.05
C TYR A 605 -20.38 -7.39 6.73
N LYS A 606 -19.85 -7.60 5.52
CA LYS A 606 -18.60 -7.03 5.05
C LYS A 606 -18.63 -5.49 5.01
N ALA A 607 -19.79 -4.90 4.67
CA ALA A 607 -20.01 -3.46 4.77
C ALA A 607 -19.94 -2.97 6.22
N ALA A 608 -20.54 -3.69 7.16
CA ALA A 608 -20.45 -3.34 8.57
C ALA A 608 -19.04 -3.50 9.13
N GLN A 609 -18.29 -4.48 8.67
CA GLN A 609 -16.86 -4.64 8.98
C GLN A 609 -16.05 -3.42 8.49
N LEU A 610 -16.33 -2.89 7.29
CA LEU A 610 -15.66 -1.73 6.72
C LEU A 610 -15.95 -0.46 7.54
N VAL A 611 -17.22 -0.24 7.91
CA VAL A 611 -17.60 0.87 8.79
C VAL A 611 -16.84 0.82 10.11
N ARG A 612 -16.82 -0.34 10.77
CA ARG A 612 -16.12 -0.53 12.05
C ARG A 612 -14.61 -0.30 11.94
N ALA A 613 -14.00 -0.77 10.87
CA ALA A 613 -12.59 -0.56 10.58
C ALA A 613 -12.25 0.94 10.42
N ASN A 614 -13.08 1.68 9.71
CA ASN A 614 -12.90 3.12 9.53
C ASN A 614 -13.16 3.93 10.81
N TRP A 615 -14.10 3.51 11.65
CA TRP A 615 -14.27 4.12 12.99
C TRP A 615 -12.99 3.93 13.83
N ALA A 616 -12.40 2.74 13.82
CA ALA A 616 -11.15 2.52 14.53
C ALA A 616 -9.99 3.34 13.94
N LEU A 617 -9.90 3.45 12.63
CA LEU A 617 -8.90 4.30 11.97
C LEU A 617 -8.98 5.74 12.50
N ARG A 618 -10.18 6.35 12.48
CA ARG A 618 -10.43 7.67 13.03
C ARG A 618 -10.03 7.77 14.50
N ASP A 619 -10.55 6.87 15.33
CA ASP A 619 -10.42 6.94 16.78
C ASP A 619 -8.96 6.81 17.22
N TYR A 620 -8.21 5.91 16.62
CA TYR A 620 -6.81 5.66 16.97
C TYR A 620 -5.83 6.63 16.31
N CYS A 621 -6.10 7.12 15.10
CA CYS A 621 -5.32 8.20 14.51
C CYS A 621 -5.45 9.49 15.35
N LEU A 622 -6.65 9.84 15.82
CA LEU A 622 -6.86 10.95 16.74
C LEU A 622 -6.18 10.72 18.10
N ALA A 623 -6.29 9.51 18.65
CA ALA A 623 -5.74 9.20 19.97
C ALA A 623 -4.20 9.21 20.02
N TYR A 624 -3.55 8.75 18.96
CA TYR A 624 -2.09 8.79 18.79
C TYR A 624 -1.57 10.09 18.15
N GLY A 625 -2.47 10.95 17.67
CA GLY A 625 -2.08 12.18 16.99
C GLY A 625 -1.41 11.94 15.65
N ILE A 626 -1.90 10.97 14.86
CA ILE A 626 -1.35 10.56 13.57
C ILE A 626 -2.20 11.14 12.44
N PRO A 627 -1.79 12.23 11.77
CA PRO A 627 -2.43 12.67 10.53
C PRO A 627 -2.18 11.64 9.42
N LEU A 628 -3.21 11.34 8.64
CA LEU A 628 -3.07 10.50 7.47
C LEU A 628 -2.50 11.33 6.32
N LEU A 629 -1.24 11.08 5.98
CA LEU A 629 -0.54 11.80 4.92
C LEU A 629 -1.02 11.36 3.54
N SER A 630 -1.29 10.07 3.37
CA SER A 630 -1.83 9.47 2.17
C SER A 630 -2.65 8.25 2.56
N GLY A 631 -3.36 7.68 1.60
CA GLY A 631 -4.13 6.46 1.80
C GLY A 631 -4.57 5.84 0.48
N LYS A 632 -5.02 4.59 0.55
CA LYS A 632 -5.56 3.85 -0.58
C LYS A 632 -6.64 2.90 -0.12
N ASP A 633 -7.71 2.79 -0.91
CA ASP A 633 -8.73 1.77 -0.79
C ASP A 633 -8.75 0.87 -2.03
N SER A 634 -8.62 -0.42 -1.81
CA SER A 634 -8.71 -1.46 -2.85
C SER A 634 -9.84 -2.39 -2.51
N MET A 635 -10.95 -2.21 -3.21
CA MET A 635 -12.13 -3.04 -3.05
C MET A 635 -12.05 -4.33 -3.88
N TYR A 636 -12.96 -5.27 -3.62
CA TYR A 636 -13.12 -6.51 -4.39
C TYR A 636 -11.90 -7.43 -4.37
N ILE A 637 -11.36 -7.70 -3.16
CA ILE A 637 -10.33 -8.75 -2.98
C ILE A 637 -10.94 -10.14 -3.05
N ASP A 638 -11.79 -10.35 -4.04
CA ASP A 638 -12.53 -11.57 -4.31
C ASP A 638 -12.05 -12.20 -5.61
N GLY A 639 -11.98 -13.52 -5.65
CA GLY A 639 -11.67 -14.28 -6.86
C GLY A 639 -12.65 -15.42 -7.07
N LYS A 640 -13.09 -15.62 -8.32
CA LYS A 640 -13.85 -16.80 -8.74
C LYS A 640 -12.88 -17.84 -9.29
N VAL A 641 -12.76 -18.96 -8.61
CA VAL A 641 -11.83 -20.03 -8.95
C VAL A 641 -12.57 -21.30 -9.33
N ARG A 642 -11.92 -22.15 -10.13
CA ARG A 642 -12.33 -23.52 -10.36
C ARG A 642 -11.37 -24.44 -9.60
N GLY A 643 -11.92 -25.35 -8.83
CA GLY A 643 -11.16 -26.39 -8.17
C GLY A 643 -10.82 -27.56 -9.12
N PRO A 644 -10.13 -28.60 -8.60
CA PRO A 644 -9.63 -29.72 -9.40
C PRO A 644 -10.69 -30.52 -10.15
N TYR A 645 -11.92 -30.51 -9.64
CA TYR A 645 -13.05 -31.21 -10.26
C TYR A 645 -13.99 -30.30 -11.06
N GLY A 646 -13.54 -29.07 -11.35
CA GLY A 646 -14.32 -28.08 -12.10
C GLY A 646 -15.38 -27.35 -11.30
N GLU A 647 -15.44 -27.57 -9.96
CA GLU A 647 -16.33 -26.85 -9.08
C GLU A 647 -15.97 -25.36 -9.07
N ARG A 648 -16.99 -24.50 -9.18
CA ARG A 648 -16.83 -23.05 -9.08
C ARG A 648 -17.03 -22.61 -7.64
N ARG A 649 -16.11 -21.82 -7.12
CA ARG A 649 -16.23 -21.18 -5.81
C ARG A 649 -15.70 -19.76 -5.83
N LYS A 650 -16.33 -18.90 -5.05
CA LYS A 650 -15.82 -17.57 -4.73
C LYS A 650 -14.95 -17.69 -3.49
N ILE A 651 -13.76 -17.11 -3.51
CA ILE A 651 -12.89 -16.95 -2.35
C ILE A 651 -12.73 -15.45 -2.12
N SER A 652 -13.11 -14.99 -0.95
CA SER A 652 -12.93 -13.60 -0.51
C SER A 652 -11.73 -13.53 0.41
N GLY A 653 -10.82 -12.60 0.17
CA GLY A 653 -9.70 -12.32 1.06
C GLY A 653 -10.19 -11.81 2.42
N LEU A 654 -9.41 -12.02 3.48
CA LEU A 654 -9.69 -11.40 4.77
C LEU A 654 -9.64 -9.88 4.65
N PRO A 655 -10.61 -9.16 5.27
CA PRO A 655 -10.49 -7.72 5.45
C PRO A 655 -9.12 -7.32 5.99
N THR A 656 -8.40 -6.50 5.26
CA THR A 656 -6.99 -6.21 5.54
C THR A 656 -6.74 -4.70 5.52
N LEU A 657 -6.00 -4.21 6.51
CA LEU A 657 -5.38 -2.91 6.51
C LEU A 657 -3.86 -3.08 6.62
N LEU A 658 -3.11 -2.55 5.66
CA LEU A 658 -1.70 -2.24 5.85
C LEU A 658 -1.62 -0.81 6.41
N PHE A 659 -1.08 -0.66 7.61
CA PHE A 659 -0.84 0.66 8.17
C PHE A 659 0.65 0.95 8.21
N THR A 660 1.06 2.06 7.59
CA THR A 660 2.44 2.53 7.57
C THR A 660 2.56 3.74 8.48
N VAL A 661 3.58 3.76 9.32
CA VAL A 661 3.92 4.92 10.16
C VAL A 661 5.33 5.38 9.83
N CYS A 662 5.49 6.68 9.61
CA CYS A 662 6.79 7.33 9.54
C CYS A 662 6.98 8.34 10.68
N SER A 663 8.23 8.52 11.10
CA SER A 663 8.62 9.48 12.13
C SER A 663 9.98 10.06 11.81
N VAL A 664 10.18 11.34 12.08
CA VAL A 664 11.50 11.98 11.95
C VAL A 664 12.31 11.73 13.22
N ILE A 665 13.60 11.43 13.06
CA ILE A 665 14.58 11.25 14.14
C ILE A 665 15.60 12.36 14.03
N GLU A 666 15.86 13.09 15.12
CA GLU A 666 16.81 14.21 15.14
C GLU A 666 18.28 13.77 15.05
N ASP A 667 18.64 12.65 15.68
CA ASP A 667 19.99 12.09 15.64
C ASP A 667 19.96 10.56 15.47
N VAL A 668 20.19 10.07 14.26
CA VAL A 668 20.16 8.63 13.95
C VAL A 668 21.26 7.84 14.68
N THR A 669 22.27 8.48 15.26
CA THR A 669 23.30 7.79 16.03
C THR A 669 22.80 7.25 17.36
N LYS A 670 21.63 7.70 17.82
CA LYS A 670 20.95 7.25 19.04
C LYS A 670 19.96 6.10 18.81
N CYS A 671 19.72 5.72 17.55
CA CYS A 671 18.83 4.62 17.24
C CYS A 671 19.29 3.31 17.87
N VAL A 672 18.34 2.49 18.31
CA VAL A 672 18.59 1.15 18.83
C VAL A 672 17.94 0.09 17.97
N THR A 673 18.42 -1.13 18.05
CA THR A 673 17.92 -2.31 17.37
C THR A 673 17.48 -3.36 18.37
N MET A 674 16.73 -4.36 17.90
CA MET A 674 16.15 -5.39 18.75
C MET A 674 17.16 -6.39 19.33
N ASP A 675 18.31 -6.56 18.69
CA ASP A 675 19.32 -7.53 19.10
C ASP A 675 19.91 -7.21 20.47
N VAL A 676 19.94 -8.19 21.36
CA VAL A 676 20.55 -8.09 22.68
C VAL A 676 22.08 -8.00 22.54
N LYS A 677 22.76 -7.16 23.35
CA LYS A 677 24.15 -6.74 23.07
C LYS A 677 25.18 -7.16 24.10
N PHE A 678 24.87 -7.09 25.41
CA PHE A 678 25.86 -7.27 26.44
C PHE A 678 25.42 -8.28 27.50
N PRO A 679 26.20 -9.33 27.76
CA PRO A 679 25.94 -10.20 28.90
C PRO A 679 25.86 -9.40 30.19
N GLY A 680 24.92 -9.73 31.05
CA GLY A 680 24.70 -9.03 32.30
C GLY A 680 23.68 -7.90 32.24
N ASP A 681 23.26 -7.44 31.04
CA ASP A 681 22.17 -6.48 30.92
C ASP A 681 20.86 -7.07 31.42
N LEU A 682 20.05 -6.21 32.03
CA LEU A 682 18.72 -6.56 32.55
C LEU A 682 17.71 -6.58 31.39
N VAL A 683 16.85 -7.56 31.38
CA VAL A 683 15.73 -7.66 30.43
C VAL A 683 14.46 -7.15 31.11
N TYR A 684 13.81 -6.19 30.50
CA TYR A 684 12.54 -5.62 30.94
C TYR A 684 11.42 -6.02 29.98
N VAL A 685 10.25 -6.31 30.52
CA VAL A 685 8.98 -6.19 29.80
C VAL A 685 8.37 -4.84 30.14
N VAL A 686 8.07 -4.06 29.11
CA VAL A 686 7.30 -2.83 29.20
C VAL A 686 5.92 -3.12 28.63
N GLY A 687 4.85 -2.75 29.34
CA GLY A 687 3.47 -3.04 28.98
C GLY A 687 2.90 -4.28 29.65
N GLU A 688 1.58 -4.36 29.74
CA GLU A 688 0.85 -5.44 30.42
C GLU A 688 0.42 -6.56 29.45
N THR A 689 0.43 -7.79 29.91
CA THR A 689 -0.15 -8.93 29.19
C THR A 689 -1.57 -9.21 29.68
N SER A 690 -2.50 -9.34 28.73
CA SER A 690 -3.89 -9.74 28.93
C SER A 690 -4.14 -11.13 28.35
N ASP A 691 -5.33 -11.71 28.64
CA ASP A 691 -5.80 -12.94 28.02
C ASP A 691 -6.32 -12.66 26.61
N GLU A 692 -5.40 -12.50 25.64
CA GLU A 692 -5.69 -12.07 24.28
C GLU A 692 -5.03 -12.99 23.25
N LEU A 693 -5.63 -14.17 23.10
CA LEU A 693 -5.20 -15.23 22.17
C LEU A 693 -6.09 -15.32 20.92
N GLY A 694 -7.15 -14.51 20.82
CA GLY A 694 -8.08 -14.55 19.70
C GLY A 694 -7.38 -14.33 18.37
N ALA A 695 -7.52 -15.28 17.45
CA ALA A 695 -6.89 -15.33 16.13
C ALA A 695 -5.34 -15.26 16.15
N SER A 696 -4.70 -15.50 17.30
CA SER A 696 -3.25 -15.58 17.46
C SER A 696 -2.63 -16.78 16.74
N GLU A 697 -1.31 -16.74 16.53
CA GLU A 697 -0.57 -17.88 15.97
C GLU A 697 -0.71 -19.14 16.84
N PHE A 698 -0.81 -18.97 18.17
CA PHE A 698 -1.05 -20.08 19.07
C PHE A 698 -2.41 -20.74 18.82
N TYR A 699 -3.51 -19.95 18.75
CA TYR A 699 -4.83 -20.52 18.49
C TYR A 699 -4.95 -21.10 17.09
N GLN A 700 -4.37 -20.45 16.07
CA GLN A 700 -4.31 -21.02 14.73
C GLN A 700 -3.56 -22.34 14.68
N ARG A 701 -2.44 -22.50 15.44
CA ARG A 701 -1.71 -23.77 15.57
C ARG A 701 -2.60 -24.86 16.19
N MET A 702 -3.50 -24.48 17.08
CA MET A 702 -4.43 -25.40 17.76
C MET A 702 -5.75 -25.60 16.99
N GLY A 703 -5.92 -24.96 15.82
CA GLY A 703 -7.13 -25.05 15.01
C GLY A 703 -8.32 -24.24 15.54
N HIS A 704 -8.06 -23.18 16.31
CA HIS A 704 -9.08 -22.32 16.90
C HIS A 704 -8.95 -20.86 16.40
N ILE A 705 -10.07 -20.13 16.48
CA ILE A 705 -10.10 -18.67 16.28
C ILE A 705 -10.14 -17.97 17.65
N GLY A 706 -11.06 -18.36 18.53
CA GLY A 706 -11.27 -17.71 19.82
C GLY A 706 -12.14 -16.45 19.73
N LEU A 707 -12.14 -15.66 20.80
CA LEU A 707 -12.90 -14.41 20.92
C LEU A 707 -12.06 -13.21 21.39
N ASN A 708 -11.07 -13.49 22.25
CA ASN A 708 -10.33 -12.44 22.94
C ASN A 708 -9.23 -11.88 22.01
N VAL A 709 -9.63 -11.06 21.02
CA VAL A 709 -8.71 -10.34 20.15
C VAL A 709 -7.99 -9.24 20.94
N PRO A 710 -6.71 -8.92 20.62
CA PRO A 710 -5.99 -7.84 21.29
C PRO A 710 -6.73 -6.52 21.28
N LYS A 711 -6.72 -5.83 22.42
CA LYS A 711 -7.36 -4.53 22.64
C LYS A 711 -6.32 -3.44 22.80
N VAL A 712 -6.66 -2.24 22.37
CA VAL A 712 -5.78 -1.07 22.48
C VAL A 712 -6.46 0.02 23.29
N ASP A 713 -5.79 0.49 24.34
CA ASP A 713 -6.12 1.72 25.03
C ASP A 713 -5.03 2.76 24.76
N ALA A 714 -5.16 3.47 23.65
CA ALA A 714 -4.16 4.44 23.21
C ALA A 714 -3.88 5.53 24.26
N LYS A 715 -4.88 5.94 25.05
CA LYS A 715 -4.70 6.95 26.10
C LYS A 715 -3.80 6.47 27.23
N LYS A 716 -3.84 5.17 27.52
CA LYS A 716 -2.97 4.53 28.51
C LYS A 716 -1.58 4.22 27.93
N LEU A 717 -1.53 3.79 26.68
CA LEU A 717 -0.31 3.30 26.05
C LEU A 717 0.60 4.41 25.53
N PHE A 718 0.07 5.45 24.90
CA PHE A 718 0.87 6.50 24.29
C PHE A 718 1.83 7.23 25.25
N PRO A 719 1.44 7.55 26.52
CA PRO A 719 2.38 8.07 27.50
C PRO A 719 3.55 7.13 27.83
N VAL A 720 3.33 5.81 27.77
CA VAL A 720 4.40 4.81 27.97
C VAL A 720 5.39 4.87 26.80
N TYR A 721 4.88 4.98 25.57
CA TYR A 721 5.71 5.11 24.35
C TYR A 721 6.56 6.38 24.37
N ALA A 722 5.98 7.50 24.77
CA ALA A 722 6.72 8.76 24.88
C ALA A 722 7.87 8.67 25.92
N ARG A 723 7.64 8.01 27.06
CA ARG A 723 8.70 7.77 28.05
C ARG A 723 9.78 6.84 27.51
N LEU A 724 9.40 5.78 26.80
CA LEU A 724 10.35 4.84 26.20
C LEU A 724 11.19 5.52 25.11
N ALA A 725 10.59 6.29 24.22
CA ALA A 725 11.29 7.08 23.21
C ALA A 725 12.32 8.04 23.88
N ARG A 726 11.92 8.68 24.97
CA ARG A 726 12.82 9.53 25.76
C ARG A 726 13.98 8.72 26.37
N ALA A 727 13.72 7.53 26.93
CA ALA A 727 14.77 6.69 27.48
C ALA A 727 15.77 6.22 26.40
N ILE A 728 15.33 6.03 25.15
CA ILE A 728 16.20 5.74 24.01
C ILE A 728 17.02 6.99 23.66
N ASP A 729 16.40 8.17 23.55
CA ASP A 729 17.12 9.43 23.24
C ASP A 729 18.16 9.80 24.28
N GLU A 730 17.91 9.47 25.57
CA GLU A 730 18.88 9.65 26.66
C GLU A 730 19.92 8.52 26.72
N GLU A 731 19.98 7.61 25.72
CA GLU A 731 20.96 6.49 25.60
C GLU A 731 20.96 5.54 26.80
N LEU A 732 19.82 5.34 27.46
CA LEU A 732 19.66 4.45 28.61
C LEU A 732 19.37 3.00 28.22
N VAL A 733 18.92 2.79 26.99
CA VAL A 733 18.44 1.52 26.45
C VAL A 733 19.50 0.91 25.52
N ALA A 734 19.84 -0.35 25.70
CA ALA A 734 20.82 -1.05 24.88
C ALA A 734 20.15 -1.73 23.66
N SER A 735 18.93 -2.27 23.84
CA SER A 735 18.08 -2.80 22.76
C SER A 735 16.61 -2.61 23.10
N CYS A 736 15.79 -2.49 22.07
CA CYS A 736 14.34 -2.39 22.19
C CYS A 736 13.66 -3.14 21.06
N HIS A 737 12.56 -3.85 21.38
CA HIS A 737 11.80 -4.67 20.44
C HIS A 737 10.31 -4.65 20.76
N ALA A 738 9.46 -4.40 19.76
CA ALA A 738 8.01 -4.43 19.90
C ALA A 738 7.51 -5.88 19.89
N ILE A 739 6.75 -6.30 20.91
CA ILE A 739 6.13 -7.62 20.96
C ILE A 739 4.87 -7.62 20.10
N GLY A 740 4.77 -8.54 19.14
CA GLY A 740 3.65 -8.66 18.21
C GLY A 740 3.17 -10.10 18.06
N ARG A 741 2.94 -10.49 16.82
CA ARG A 741 2.45 -11.83 16.43
C ARG A 741 3.31 -12.95 17.00
N GLY A 742 2.68 -13.94 17.61
CA GLY A 742 3.31 -15.06 18.30
C GLY A 742 3.59 -14.82 19.78
N GLY A 743 3.41 -13.59 20.29
CA GLY A 743 3.51 -13.24 21.70
C GLY A 743 4.92 -13.23 22.29
N LEU A 744 4.99 -13.10 23.61
CA LEU A 744 6.24 -12.89 24.36
C LEU A 744 7.29 -14.00 24.12
N GLY A 745 6.86 -15.27 24.06
CA GLY A 745 7.78 -16.40 23.89
C GLY A 745 8.54 -16.35 22.56
N VAL A 746 7.85 -16.05 21.46
CA VAL A 746 8.45 -15.88 20.12
C VAL A 746 9.43 -14.72 20.13
N HIS A 747 9.04 -13.57 20.69
CA HIS A 747 9.86 -12.36 20.66
C HIS A 747 11.09 -12.44 21.58
N LEU A 748 11.02 -13.17 22.69
CA LEU A 748 12.20 -13.53 23.49
C LEU A 748 13.20 -14.36 22.67
N ALA A 749 12.70 -15.36 21.95
CA ALA A 749 13.55 -16.16 21.06
C ALA A 749 14.18 -15.29 19.96
N LEU A 750 13.43 -14.38 19.33
CA LEU A 750 13.93 -13.51 18.27
C LEU A 750 15.06 -12.58 18.74
N ILE A 751 14.91 -11.89 19.89
CA ILE A 751 15.97 -10.99 20.40
C ILE A 751 17.22 -11.78 20.83
N ALA A 752 17.03 -12.98 21.39
CA ALA A 752 18.13 -13.88 21.77
C ALA A 752 18.87 -14.38 20.53
N MET A 753 18.16 -14.85 19.50
CA MET A 753 18.74 -15.26 18.21
C MET A 753 19.44 -14.12 17.49
N ALA A 754 18.93 -12.90 17.59
CA ALA A 754 19.52 -11.72 16.97
C ALA A 754 20.88 -11.34 17.61
N GLY A 755 20.96 -11.38 18.94
CA GLY A 755 22.18 -11.05 19.69
C GLY A 755 23.14 -12.23 19.93
N GLU A 756 22.68 -13.47 19.69
CA GLU A 756 23.39 -14.72 20.00
C GLU A 756 23.82 -14.79 21.49
N LEU A 757 22.94 -14.32 22.38
CA LEU A 757 23.11 -14.36 23.83
C LEU A 757 21.93 -15.05 24.48
N GLY A 758 22.22 -15.80 25.55
CA GLY A 758 21.18 -16.44 26.34
C GLY A 758 20.38 -15.47 27.18
N ILE A 759 19.21 -15.91 27.59
CA ILE A 759 18.33 -15.14 28.45
C ILE A 759 17.83 -16.03 29.58
N ASP A 760 18.10 -15.68 30.83
CA ASP A 760 17.41 -16.18 32.00
C ASP A 760 16.21 -15.29 32.28
N PHE A 761 15.00 -15.86 32.23
CA PHE A 761 13.73 -15.12 32.25
C PHE A 761 12.73 -15.74 33.24
N SER A 762 12.08 -14.90 34.05
CA SER A 762 10.99 -15.33 34.94
C SER A 762 9.64 -14.81 34.48
N LEU A 763 8.65 -15.67 34.36
CA LEU A 763 7.26 -15.29 34.09
C LEU A 763 6.59 -14.62 35.30
N ASP A 764 7.10 -14.84 36.51
CA ASP A 764 6.45 -14.42 37.75
C ASP A 764 6.39 -12.90 37.92
N GLU A 765 7.33 -12.20 37.27
CA GLU A 765 7.47 -10.74 37.36
C GLU A 765 6.89 -10.01 36.14
N VAL A 766 6.40 -10.74 35.12
CA VAL A 766 5.81 -10.11 33.93
C VAL A 766 4.58 -9.30 34.32
N PRO A 767 4.45 -8.03 33.90
CA PRO A 767 3.25 -7.25 34.20
C PRO A 767 2.01 -7.87 33.56
N LEU A 768 1.01 -8.17 34.37
CA LEU A 768 -0.23 -8.84 33.97
C LEU A 768 -1.45 -8.00 34.38
N VAL A 769 -2.46 -7.94 33.52
CA VAL A 769 -3.77 -7.35 33.88
C VAL A 769 -4.54 -8.26 34.86
N SER A 770 -4.37 -9.58 34.75
CA SER A 770 -4.97 -10.58 35.62
C SER A 770 -4.06 -11.79 35.73
N GLN A 771 -4.33 -12.69 36.65
CA GLN A 771 -3.58 -13.93 36.74
C GLN A 771 -3.80 -14.81 35.52
N LEU A 772 -2.70 -15.17 34.83
CA LEU A 772 -2.70 -15.98 33.61
C LEU A 772 -1.86 -17.26 33.82
N SER A 773 -2.22 -18.32 33.10
CA SER A 773 -1.40 -19.52 32.99
C SER A 773 -0.17 -19.29 32.12
N PRO A 774 0.92 -20.06 32.26
CA PRO A 774 2.17 -19.81 31.55
C PRO A 774 2.01 -19.68 30.02
N TYR A 775 1.26 -20.55 29.34
CA TYR A 775 1.06 -20.47 27.91
C TYR A 775 0.35 -19.17 27.49
N ARG A 776 -0.59 -18.65 28.31
CA ARG A 776 -1.28 -17.38 28.05
C ARG A 776 -0.32 -16.21 28.18
N VAL A 777 0.59 -16.20 29.13
CA VAL A 777 1.63 -15.18 29.26
C VAL A 777 2.58 -15.21 28.05
N LEU A 778 2.98 -16.41 27.63
CA LEU A 778 3.95 -16.60 26.53
C LEU A 778 3.38 -16.25 25.15
N TYR A 779 2.10 -16.58 24.90
CA TYR A 779 1.57 -16.55 23.54
C TYR A 779 0.41 -15.57 23.31
N SER A 780 -0.09 -14.87 24.34
CA SER A 780 -1.00 -13.73 24.12
C SER A 780 -0.33 -12.67 23.25
N GLU A 781 -1.08 -12.13 22.29
CA GLU A 781 -0.59 -11.12 21.35
C GLU A 781 -1.00 -9.70 21.78
N SER A 782 -1.12 -9.46 23.10
CA SER A 782 -1.52 -8.18 23.67
C SER A 782 -0.70 -7.03 23.13
N CYS A 783 -1.39 -5.95 22.78
CA CYS A 783 -0.78 -4.71 22.29
C CYS A 783 -0.02 -3.95 23.39
N GLY A 784 0.73 -2.93 23.03
CA GLY A 784 1.38 -2.04 23.99
C GLY A 784 2.64 -2.58 24.66
N ARG A 785 3.23 -3.68 24.19
CA ARG A 785 4.34 -4.34 24.87
C ARG A 785 5.65 -4.25 24.12
N PHE A 786 6.77 -4.16 24.93
CA PHE A 786 8.14 -4.18 24.40
C PHE A 786 9.04 -5.07 25.28
N LEU A 787 10.07 -5.63 24.66
CA LEU A 787 11.27 -6.17 25.31
C LEU A 787 12.36 -5.12 25.23
N VAL A 788 12.94 -4.77 26.38
CA VAL A 788 13.97 -3.72 26.49
C VAL A 788 15.15 -4.26 27.28
N THR A 789 16.36 -4.04 26.80
CA THR A 789 17.56 -4.34 27.59
C THR A 789 18.23 -3.08 28.10
N VAL A 790 18.63 -3.11 29.38
CA VAL A 790 19.20 -1.98 30.10
C VAL A 790 20.44 -2.41 30.87
N SER A 791 21.53 -1.70 30.72
CA SER A 791 22.72 -1.94 31.53
C SER A 791 22.43 -1.72 33.02
N PRO A 792 22.93 -2.56 33.93
CA PRO A 792 22.76 -2.37 35.39
C PRO A 792 23.09 -0.97 35.88
N LYS A 793 24.07 -0.30 35.27
CA LYS A 793 24.46 1.09 35.60
C LYS A 793 23.35 2.11 35.29
N ASN A 794 22.54 1.85 34.26
CA ASN A 794 21.47 2.73 33.80
C ASN A 794 20.10 2.40 34.45
N LYS A 795 20.02 1.31 35.23
CA LYS A 795 18.78 0.81 35.83
C LYS A 795 17.96 1.91 36.49
N LYS A 796 18.59 2.64 37.41
CA LYS A 796 17.93 3.68 38.21
C LYS A 796 17.38 4.82 37.33
N ALA A 797 18.16 5.30 36.37
CA ALA A 797 17.76 6.36 35.46
C ALA A 797 16.61 5.92 34.55
N PHE A 798 16.67 4.70 33.98
CA PHE A 798 15.62 4.11 33.18
C PHE A 798 14.31 3.96 33.96
N GLU A 799 14.34 3.35 35.14
CA GLU A 799 13.15 3.18 35.99
C GLU A 799 12.55 4.55 36.42
N GLN A 800 13.37 5.58 36.59
CA GLN A 800 12.91 6.93 36.89
C GLN A 800 12.15 7.55 35.71
N ILE A 801 12.63 7.41 34.47
CA ILE A 801 11.94 7.90 33.27
C ILE A 801 10.64 7.13 33.08
N MET A 802 10.69 5.81 33.25
CA MET A 802 9.53 4.94 33.08
C MET A 802 8.55 4.94 34.27
N ALA A 803 8.78 5.77 35.29
CA ALA A 803 7.93 5.81 36.49
C ALA A 803 6.45 6.00 36.14
N GLY A 804 5.58 5.16 36.72
CA GLY A 804 4.14 5.12 36.43
C GLY A 804 3.76 4.36 35.14
N SER A 805 4.73 3.73 34.45
CA SER A 805 4.49 2.78 33.38
C SER A 805 4.51 1.34 33.92
N PRO A 806 3.75 0.40 33.35
CA PRO A 806 3.83 -1.00 33.70
C PRO A 806 5.15 -1.58 33.14
N ILE A 807 6.18 -1.67 33.98
CA ILE A 807 7.47 -2.22 33.67
C ILE A 807 7.95 -3.18 34.75
N ALA A 808 8.66 -4.21 34.38
CA ALA A 808 9.35 -5.08 35.33
C ALA A 808 10.67 -5.60 34.76
N PRO A 809 11.73 -5.69 35.60
CA PRO A 809 12.94 -6.44 35.27
C PRO A 809 12.64 -7.94 35.42
N VAL A 810 12.48 -8.61 34.32
CA VAL A 810 12.00 -10.00 34.25
C VAL A 810 13.10 -11.00 33.96
N GLY A 811 14.32 -10.54 33.69
CA GLY A 811 15.41 -11.40 33.33
C GLY A 811 16.74 -10.71 33.18
N LYS A 812 17.73 -11.49 32.73
CA LYS A 812 19.11 -11.07 32.55
C LYS A 812 19.73 -11.78 31.35
N LEU A 813 20.57 -11.10 30.60
CA LEU A 813 21.36 -11.68 29.53
C LEU A 813 22.55 -12.48 30.09
N THR A 814 22.80 -13.63 29.44
CA THR A 814 23.87 -14.57 29.84
C THR A 814 24.79 -14.88 28.64
N GLU A 815 26.05 -15.31 28.94
CA GLU A 815 26.94 -15.84 27.93
C GLU A 815 26.58 -17.26 27.50
N ASP A 816 25.89 -18.00 28.37
CA ASP A 816 25.42 -19.33 28.07
C ASP A 816 24.29 -19.26 27.02
N PRO A 817 24.37 -19.96 25.88
CA PRO A 817 23.49 -19.76 24.76
C PRO A 817 22.14 -20.48 24.91
N PHE A 818 21.45 -20.26 26.05
CA PHE A 818 20.14 -20.84 26.32
C PHE A 818 19.08 -19.77 26.54
N LEU A 819 17.92 -19.97 25.94
CA LEU A 819 16.69 -19.32 26.41
C LEU A 819 16.14 -20.21 27.55
N ASN A 820 16.20 -19.70 28.76
CA ASN A 820 15.73 -20.39 29.96
C ASN A 820 14.57 -19.60 30.57
N ILE A 821 13.38 -20.17 30.57
CA ILE A 821 12.17 -19.54 31.11
C ILE A 821 11.69 -20.32 32.33
N THR A 822 11.47 -19.60 33.43
CA THR A 822 11.04 -20.16 34.71
C THR A 822 9.70 -19.57 35.15
N THR A 823 8.96 -20.34 35.95
CA THR A 823 7.79 -19.89 36.74
C THR A 823 7.76 -20.58 38.07
N LYS A 824 7.46 -19.86 39.14
CA LYS A 824 7.45 -20.39 40.54
C LYS A 824 8.73 -21.16 40.90
N GLY A 825 9.87 -20.70 40.36
CA GLY A 825 11.18 -21.33 40.60
C GLY A 825 11.43 -22.64 39.81
N HIS A 826 10.52 -23.03 38.92
CA HIS A 826 10.68 -24.19 38.03
C HIS A 826 10.92 -23.78 36.60
N THR A 827 11.89 -24.41 35.94
CA THR A 827 12.13 -24.26 34.51
C THR A 827 10.99 -24.92 33.72
N ILE A 828 10.30 -24.16 32.88
CA ILE A 828 9.27 -24.65 31.98
C ILE A 828 9.75 -24.74 30.53
N LEU A 829 10.82 -24.05 30.20
CA LEU A 829 11.47 -24.06 28.89
C LEU A 829 12.95 -23.78 29.03
N LYS A 830 13.77 -24.63 28.41
CA LYS A 830 15.23 -24.40 28.29
C LYS A 830 15.71 -24.96 26.97
N GLU A 831 15.96 -24.07 26.00
CA GLU A 831 16.34 -24.42 24.64
C GLU A 831 17.60 -23.66 24.23
N THR A 832 18.46 -24.26 23.38
CA THR A 832 19.60 -23.56 22.83
C THR A 832 19.17 -22.55 21.77
N ILE A 833 19.89 -21.42 21.69
CA ILE A 833 19.62 -20.38 20.70
C ILE A 833 19.78 -20.93 19.28
N ASP A 834 20.79 -21.78 19.05
CA ASP A 834 21.05 -22.39 17.74
C ASP A 834 19.92 -23.32 17.31
N GLU A 835 19.35 -24.10 18.23
CA GLU A 835 18.22 -24.99 17.93
C GLU A 835 16.98 -24.21 17.59
N LEU A 836 16.63 -23.17 18.37
CA LEU A 836 15.51 -22.28 18.09
C LEU A 836 15.69 -21.60 16.71
N LYS A 837 16.89 -21.13 16.40
CA LYS A 837 17.22 -20.51 15.11
C LYS A 837 17.11 -21.50 13.95
N GLY A 838 17.50 -22.75 14.17
CA GLY A 838 17.34 -23.85 13.21
C GLY A 838 15.87 -24.11 12.85
N TYR A 839 14.99 -24.21 13.87
CA TYR A 839 13.54 -24.35 13.64
C TYR A 839 12.94 -23.14 12.93
N TRP A 840 13.33 -21.93 13.31
CA TRP A 840 12.86 -20.69 12.71
C TRP A 840 13.26 -20.54 11.24
N LYS A 841 14.46 -21.02 10.83
CA LYS A 841 14.94 -20.98 9.44
C LYS A 841 14.39 -22.13 8.57
N ARG A 842 14.06 -23.27 9.16
CA ARG A 842 13.74 -24.51 8.45
C ARG A 842 12.62 -24.42 7.38
N PRO A 843 11.49 -23.71 7.59
CA PRO A 843 10.36 -23.77 6.65
C PRO A 843 10.68 -23.29 5.24
N PHE A 844 11.62 -22.37 5.09
CA PHE A 844 12.08 -21.83 3.80
C PHE A 844 13.59 -22.02 3.61
N GLY A 845 14.18 -23.01 4.30
CA GLY A 845 15.61 -23.30 4.21
C GLY A 845 16.09 -23.70 2.82
N ASP A 846 15.20 -24.17 1.95
CA ASP A 846 15.45 -24.48 0.53
C ASP A 846 15.60 -23.22 -0.34
N LEU A 847 15.31 -22.04 0.18
CA LEU A 847 15.34 -20.77 -0.53
C LEU A 847 16.49 -19.84 -0.09
N ILE A 848 17.25 -20.24 0.94
CA ILE A 848 18.34 -19.42 1.52
C ILE A 848 19.65 -19.74 0.82
#